data_b33a69a8360a554d2f764ac60aa021c9
#
_entry.id   b33a69a8360a554d2f764ac60aa021c9
#
_cell.length_a   1.000
_cell.length_b   1.000
_cell.length_c   1.000
_cell.angle_alpha   90.00
_cell.angle_beta   90.00
_cell.angle_gamma   90.00
#
_symmetry.space_group_name_H-M   'P 1'
#
loop_
_entity.id
_entity.type
_entity.pdbx_description
1 polymer ?
#
loop_
_entity_poly.entity_id
_entity_poly.type
_entity_poly.pdbx_seq_one_letter_code
_entity_poly.pdbx_strand_id
1 'polypeptide(L)'
;MKVKISAAHLLFVMALLVPGLMGQTPDRLRLLTINAWSGLDYEGFFKFGEHEPENRRDLRFASLVEQIQKLDPDIVFVQEANFAGRYARRLASALSFTEIHQVVNGGIKVGPLGLPVNFKEGMAILARPALALRRHDVWKLSGPFGLYGDALTLHFGEAVFSLVGRIVVKNTPIYLVNVHLVASPPDEEMLFQNLAAAPERGAMTAAELALTVSEIKAKNARRLAEVRRLVRDMKTLPQGSPVIIAGDFNAERESPELREFVASTGAADTLALSGERNAAIAPGFQFTWDPGLNKNIEYSSRFVNAAGEKRRGLALAEAVDSGIGRRIDYIFLNGAFRLKDILSSTVALDSLVSGVHASDHFGVVAEIDLGHVCETAPQSPPTVVRPAKFTKDFFPILMYDTDIGFGYGLKTFLLNPLRRSESFDLTLFNSSKGERWYRFVFSWPDFETRQGKIYPLAFDLTVDYDKMIKNNFFGVGNASRFEDRVQYTREPLSIELAVSWGFTMTTVGQIGLKYATIENTLLDDEEGSPGIPYSLDLGRVSYASIFGTFRFDTRDSFIHPSEGVVLQAEVEYAPRMGWASVHFARLGGWLQYYTVLFYPKTILAFRLGGQSLFGEDLPTQVLLPLGGNKTLRGSPQDRFLDMSHILMNAELRFPIIWRLGGVIGVDAGKVWPSLGDLDFRGWTANPTVGLRFYMSTFVVRMDVGLGREATGLYFNFGHIF
;
A
#
# COMPACT_ATOMS: atom_id res chain seq x y z
N MET A 1 17.58 -4.93 41.80
CA MET A 1 18.38 -5.94 41.08
C MET A 1 18.74 -5.33 39.72
N LYS A 2 19.90 -4.70 39.57
CA LYS A 2 20.33 -4.01 38.34
C LYS A 2 20.75 -5.06 37.31
N VAL A 3 19.90 -5.28 36.30
CA VAL A 3 20.26 -6.13 35.16
C VAL A 3 21.20 -5.32 34.25
N LYS A 4 22.49 -5.63 34.31
CA LYS A 4 23.47 -5.12 33.34
C LYS A 4 23.30 -5.92 32.02
N ILE A 5 22.51 -5.40 31.09
CA ILE A 5 22.50 -5.91 29.71
C ILE A 5 23.75 -5.33 29.04
N SER A 6 24.72 -6.18 28.72
CA SER A 6 25.91 -5.75 28.00
C SER A 6 25.58 -5.52 26.52
N ALA A 7 26.18 -4.49 25.92
CA ALA A 7 26.05 -4.19 24.49
C ALA A 7 26.34 -5.40 23.56
N ALA A 8 27.13 -6.35 24.02
CA ALA A 8 27.42 -7.60 23.33
C ALA A 8 26.20 -8.53 23.20
N HIS A 9 25.27 -8.51 24.17
CA HIS A 9 24.04 -9.31 24.09
C HIS A 9 23.03 -8.73 23.10
N LEU A 10 23.00 -7.40 22.94
CA LEU A 10 22.15 -6.75 21.93
C LEU A 10 22.66 -7.02 20.51
N LEU A 11 23.98 -7.00 20.31
CA LEU A 11 24.62 -7.35 19.04
C LEU A 11 24.44 -8.83 18.67
N PHE A 12 24.41 -9.72 19.65
CA PHE A 12 24.23 -11.16 19.42
C PHE A 12 22.80 -11.54 19.04
N VAL A 13 21.80 -10.86 19.59
CA VAL A 13 20.40 -11.03 19.19
C VAL A 13 20.13 -10.47 17.78
N MET A 14 20.82 -9.41 17.36
CA MET A 14 20.75 -8.89 15.99
C MET A 14 21.46 -9.79 14.96
N ALA A 15 22.46 -10.56 15.36
CA ALA A 15 23.19 -11.48 14.49
C ALA A 15 22.46 -12.82 14.19
N LEU A 16 21.44 -13.17 14.98
CA LEU A 16 20.67 -14.42 14.81
C LEU A 16 19.48 -14.32 13.85
N LEU A 17 19.23 -13.16 13.26
CA LEU A 17 18.25 -12.96 12.18
C LEU A 17 18.91 -12.97 10.79
N VAL A 18 19.77 -13.96 10.53
CA VAL A 18 20.32 -14.17 9.18
C VAL A 18 19.27 -14.86 8.32
N PRO A 19 18.96 -14.32 7.12
CA PRO A 19 17.99 -14.92 6.23
C PRO A 19 18.55 -16.18 5.58
N GLY A 20 17.95 -17.30 5.91
CA GLY A 20 18.10 -18.51 5.09
C GLY A 20 17.33 -18.34 3.77
N LEU A 21 17.96 -18.81 2.70
CA LEU A 21 17.42 -19.10 1.37
C LEU A 21 16.97 -17.89 0.51
N MET A 22 17.91 -17.31 -0.20
CA MET A 22 17.62 -16.75 -1.52
C MET A 22 17.38 -17.93 -2.48
N GLY A 23 16.11 -18.30 -2.70
CA GLY A 23 15.75 -19.17 -3.81
C GLY A 23 16.12 -18.48 -5.13
N GLN A 24 16.69 -19.23 -6.08
CA GLN A 24 16.91 -18.75 -7.45
C GLN A 24 15.57 -18.28 -8.02
N THR A 25 15.53 -17.07 -8.61
CA THR A 25 14.33 -16.58 -9.30
C THR A 25 14.05 -17.51 -10.49
N PRO A 26 12.81 -17.98 -10.66
CA PRO A 26 12.50 -18.98 -11.67
C PRO A 26 12.63 -18.41 -13.09
N ASP A 27 13.06 -19.27 -14.03
CA ASP A 27 13.04 -18.96 -15.46
C ASP A 27 11.65 -19.13 -16.08
N ARG A 28 10.76 -19.81 -15.38
CA ARG A 28 9.39 -20.12 -15.78
C ARG A 28 8.44 -19.78 -14.64
N LEU A 29 7.21 -19.45 -14.98
CA LEU A 29 6.13 -19.29 -14.01
C LEU A 29 4.97 -20.20 -14.38
N ARG A 30 4.42 -20.87 -13.37
CA ARG A 30 3.14 -21.56 -13.46
C ARG A 30 2.06 -20.70 -12.81
N LEU A 31 1.08 -20.32 -13.61
CA LEU A 31 -0.02 -19.44 -13.26
C LEU A 31 -1.30 -20.25 -13.13
N LEU A 32 -2.14 -19.89 -12.16
CA LEU A 32 -3.46 -20.47 -12.00
C LEU A 32 -4.50 -19.36 -11.77
N THR A 33 -5.64 -19.43 -12.41
CA THR A 33 -6.81 -18.62 -12.05
C THR A 33 -7.99 -19.50 -11.69
N ILE A 34 -8.78 -19.06 -10.70
CA ILE A 34 -9.98 -19.73 -10.23
C ILE A 34 -10.97 -18.73 -9.64
N ASN A 35 -12.22 -18.75 -10.11
CA ASN A 35 -13.35 -18.22 -9.37
C ASN A 35 -13.66 -19.23 -8.23
N ALA A 36 -13.55 -18.83 -6.97
CA ALA A 36 -13.65 -19.72 -5.83
C ALA A 36 -15.09 -20.00 -5.38
N TRP A 37 -16.07 -19.36 -6.03
CA TRP A 37 -17.48 -19.41 -5.72
C TRP A 37 -17.83 -19.05 -4.27
N SER A 38 -18.50 -17.93 -4.07
CA SER A 38 -18.95 -17.49 -2.75
C SER A 38 -19.94 -18.45 -2.08
N GLY A 39 -20.69 -19.23 -2.87
CA GLY A 39 -21.74 -20.14 -2.43
C GLY A 39 -22.99 -19.41 -1.95
N LEU A 40 -23.17 -18.13 -2.29
CA LEU A 40 -24.31 -17.29 -1.90
C LEU A 40 -25.24 -17.04 -3.09
N ASP A 41 -26.55 -16.89 -2.77
CA ASP A 41 -27.58 -16.55 -3.77
C ASP A 41 -27.80 -15.03 -3.93
N TYR A 42 -27.11 -14.23 -3.09
CA TYR A 42 -27.21 -12.77 -3.01
C TYR A 42 -28.64 -12.24 -2.69
N GLU A 43 -29.55 -13.11 -2.26
CA GLU A 43 -30.90 -12.75 -1.85
C GLU A 43 -30.99 -12.60 -0.34
N GLY A 44 -31.71 -11.57 0.11
CA GLY A 44 -31.90 -11.28 1.52
C GLY A 44 -31.20 -10.00 1.98
N PHE A 45 -31.68 -9.45 3.10
CA PHE A 45 -31.16 -8.18 3.65
C PHE A 45 -30.19 -8.41 4.82
N PHE A 46 -30.59 -9.22 5.80
CA PHE A 46 -29.78 -9.48 7.00
C PHE A 46 -28.68 -10.52 6.75
N LYS A 47 -29.00 -11.52 5.98
CA LYS A 47 -28.13 -12.62 5.59
C LYS A 47 -28.53 -13.07 4.20
N PHE A 48 -27.55 -13.29 3.33
CA PHE A 48 -27.81 -13.91 2.03
C PHE A 48 -28.06 -15.42 2.20
N GLY A 49 -28.91 -15.95 1.34
CA GLY A 49 -29.13 -17.38 1.26
C GLY A 49 -27.83 -18.10 0.84
N GLU A 50 -27.69 -19.33 1.29
CA GLU A 50 -26.52 -20.17 1.05
C GLU A 50 -26.92 -21.38 0.20
N HIS A 51 -26.26 -21.58 -0.92
CA HIS A 51 -26.54 -22.73 -1.82
C HIS A 51 -26.10 -24.06 -1.20
N GLU A 52 -25.16 -24.02 -0.26
CA GLU A 52 -24.60 -25.23 0.35
C GLU A 52 -24.39 -25.08 1.86
N PRO A 53 -24.42 -26.18 2.62
CA PRO A 53 -24.14 -26.16 4.05
C PRO A 53 -22.62 -25.93 4.33
N GLU A 54 -22.30 -25.45 5.52
CA GLU A 54 -20.96 -25.07 5.94
C GLU A 54 -19.94 -26.21 5.80
N ASN A 55 -20.30 -27.43 6.19
CA ASN A 55 -19.42 -28.61 6.06
C ASN A 55 -19.04 -28.89 4.59
N ARG A 56 -19.95 -28.68 3.64
CA ARG A 56 -19.64 -28.85 2.22
C ARG A 56 -18.70 -27.76 1.73
N ARG A 57 -18.86 -26.53 2.20
CA ARG A 57 -17.98 -25.40 1.93
C ARG A 57 -16.55 -25.67 2.39
N ASP A 58 -16.38 -26.27 3.58
CA ASP A 58 -15.08 -26.69 4.09
C ASP A 58 -14.47 -27.83 3.26
N LEU A 59 -15.26 -28.79 2.80
CA LEU A 59 -14.81 -29.83 1.87
C LEU A 59 -14.36 -29.24 0.53
N ARG A 60 -15.08 -28.25 -0.02
CA ARG A 60 -14.65 -27.54 -1.24
C ARG A 60 -13.31 -26.83 -1.05
N PHE A 61 -13.15 -26.12 0.09
CA PHE A 61 -11.90 -25.46 0.41
C PHE A 61 -10.73 -26.47 0.51
N ALA A 62 -10.94 -27.61 1.17
CA ALA A 62 -9.93 -28.67 1.26
C ALA A 62 -9.60 -29.26 -0.13
N SER A 63 -10.62 -29.50 -0.96
CA SER A 63 -10.46 -29.93 -2.35
C SER A 63 -9.65 -28.92 -3.17
N LEU A 64 -9.94 -27.64 -3.02
CA LEU A 64 -9.20 -26.56 -3.69
C LEU A 64 -7.71 -26.57 -3.30
N VAL A 65 -7.41 -26.61 -2.01
CA VAL A 65 -6.03 -26.64 -1.50
C VAL A 65 -5.28 -27.86 -2.01
N GLU A 66 -5.89 -29.05 -1.92
CA GLU A 66 -5.24 -30.29 -2.38
C GLU A 66 -4.92 -30.25 -3.88
N GLN A 67 -5.84 -29.78 -4.71
CA GLN A 67 -5.65 -29.69 -6.15
C GLN A 67 -4.61 -28.62 -6.51
N ILE A 68 -4.61 -27.46 -5.85
CA ILE A 68 -3.60 -26.41 -6.06
C ILE A 68 -2.20 -26.92 -5.68
N GLN A 69 -2.09 -27.65 -4.56
CA GLN A 69 -0.81 -28.23 -4.15
C GLN A 69 -0.27 -29.25 -5.18
N LYS A 70 -1.15 -30.03 -5.81
CA LYS A 70 -0.76 -30.97 -6.89
C LYS A 70 -0.32 -30.26 -8.17
N LEU A 71 -0.98 -29.14 -8.50
CA LEU A 71 -0.61 -28.32 -9.66
C LEU A 71 0.66 -27.52 -9.43
N ASP A 72 1.01 -27.24 -8.18
CA ASP A 72 2.23 -26.53 -7.76
C ASP A 72 2.45 -25.20 -8.50
N PRO A 73 1.48 -24.27 -8.54
CA PRO A 73 1.62 -22.99 -9.22
C PRO A 73 2.56 -22.06 -8.46
N ASP A 74 3.11 -21.06 -9.16
CA ASP A 74 3.87 -19.97 -8.56
C ASP A 74 2.98 -18.80 -8.16
N ILE A 75 1.88 -18.62 -8.92
CA ILE A 75 0.91 -17.52 -8.74
C ILE A 75 -0.51 -18.06 -8.90
N VAL A 76 -1.40 -17.64 -8.00
CA VAL A 76 -2.83 -17.98 -8.03
C VAL A 76 -3.66 -16.69 -8.02
N PHE A 77 -4.54 -16.53 -9.00
CA PHE A 77 -5.55 -15.48 -9.07
C PHE A 77 -6.88 -16.06 -8.58
N VAL A 78 -7.50 -15.40 -7.62
CA VAL A 78 -8.74 -15.88 -6.99
C VAL A 78 -9.83 -14.81 -7.11
N GLN A 79 -11.02 -15.19 -7.57
CA GLN A 79 -12.24 -14.37 -7.61
C GLN A 79 -13.25 -14.95 -6.64
N GLU A 80 -14.28 -14.21 -6.28
CA GLU A 80 -15.37 -14.56 -5.34
C GLU A 80 -14.93 -15.09 -3.96
N ALA A 81 -13.76 -14.69 -3.49
CA ALA A 81 -13.30 -15.03 -2.15
C ALA A 81 -14.22 -14.41 -1.07
N ASN A 82 -15.05 -15.18 -0.43
CA ASN A 82 -15.94 -14.70 0.64
C ASN A 82 -15.42 -15.18 2.02
N PHE A 83 -15.39 -14.38 2.91
CA PHE A 83 -14.84 -13.17 3.43
C PHE A 83 -13.42 -12.87 2.87
N ALA A 84 -13.28 -12.03 1.90
CA ALA A 84 -12.10 -11.87 1.06
C ALA A 84 -10.76 -11.97 1.79
N GLY A 85 -10.49 -11.11 2.76
CA GLY A 85 -9.21 -11.12 3.46
C GLY A 85 -9.00 -12.34 4.37
N ARG A 86 -10.06 -12.91 4.95
CA ARG A 86 -9.95 -14.16 5.75
C ARG A 86 -9.68 -15.36 4.83
N TYR A 87 -10.41 -15.43 3.72
CA TYR A 87 -10.26 -16.50 2.73
C TYR A 87 -8.88 -16.47 2.10
N ALA A 88 -8.43 -15.29 1.65
CA ALA A 88 -7.10 -15.12 1.04
C ALA A 88 -5.97 -15.52 2.00
N ARG A 89 -6.01 -15.06 3.26
CA ARG A 89 -5.02 -15.44 4.28
C ARG A 89 -5.05 -16.94 4.61
N ARG A 90 -6.25 -17.54 4.72
CA ARG A 90 -6.41 -18.99 4.98
C ARG A 90 -5.78 -19.80 3.83
N LEU A 91 -6.06 -19.41 2.59
CA LEU A 91 -5.51 -20.08 1.40
C LEU A 91 -3.99 -19.87 1.29
N ALA A 92 -3.50 -18.64 1.49
CA ALA A 92 -2.08 -18.33 1.48
C ALA A 92 -1.31 -19.12 2.55
N SER A 93 -1.87 -19.25 3.76
CA SER A 93 -1.28 -20.05 4.84
C SER A 93 -1.22 -21.53 4.47
N ALA A 94 -2.28 -22.09 3.87
CA ALA A 94 -2.31 -23.51 3.47
C ALA A 94 -1.32 -23.83 2.34
N LEU A 95 -1.00 -22.85 1.49
CA LEU A 95 -0.05 -22.99 0.37
C LEU A 95 1.36 -22.49 0.69
N SER A 96 1.59 -21.87 1.86
CA SER A 96 2.83 -21.17 2.20
C SER A 96 3.16 -20.03 1.21
N PHE A 97 2.15 -19.28 0.77
CA PHE A 97 2.23 -18.14 -0.14
C PHE A 97 2.10 -16.82 0.59
N THR A 98 2.52 -15.73 -0.06
CA THR A 98 2.12 -14.36 0.28
C THR A 98 0.86 -13.99 -0.50
N GLU A 99 0.04 -13.07 0.04
CA GLU A 99 -1.19 -12.66 -0.60
C GLU A 99 -1.37 -11.14 -0.61
N ILE A 100 -2.13 -10.66 -1.61
CA ILE A 100 -2.79 -9.38 -1.64
C ILE A 100 -4.26 -9.61 -1.99
N HIS A 101 -5.16 -8.84 -1.40
CA HIS A 101 -6.60 -9.00 -1.65
C HIS A 101 -7.33 -7.66 -1.71
N GLN A 102 -8.50 -7.63 -2.31
CA GLN A 102 -9.41 -6.49 -2.37
C GLN A 102 -10.83 -6.93 -2.08
N VAL A 103 -11.47 -6.28 -1.12
CA VAL A 103 -12.91 -6.39 -0.92
C VAL A 103 -13.63 -5.65 -2.05
N VAL A 104 -14.56 -6.32 -2.70
CA VAL A 104 -15.32 -5.80 -3.85
C VAL A 104 -16.76 -5.48 -3.44
N ASN A 105 -17.41 -6.42 -2.75
CA ASN A 105 -18.78 -6.29 -2.28
C ASN A 105 -18.90 -6.73 -0.82
N GLY A 106 -19.80 -6.14 -0.05
CA GLY A 106 -19.94 -6.48 1.38
C GLY A 106 -21.05 -5.72 2.12
N GLY A 107 -21.75 -4.82 1.43
CA GLY A 107 -22.82 -4.02 2.04
C GLY A 107 -22.31 -3.03 3.09
N ILE A 108 -22.90 -3.03 4.27
CA ILE A 108 -22.54 -2.13 5.38
C ILE A 108 -21.92 -2.93 6.50
N LYS A 109 -20.61 -2.79 6.73
CA LYS A 109 -19.88 -3.52 7.78
C LYS A 109 -18.83 -2.68 8.47
N VAL A 110 -18.65 -2.96 9.78
CA VAL A 110 -17.51 -2.51 10.59
C VAL A 110 -16.82 -3.77 11.13
N GLY A 111 -15.65 -4.08 10.65
CA GLY A 111 -14.97 -5.35 10.93
C GLY A 111 -15.83 -6.57 10.50
N PRO A 112 -16.09 -7.51 11.42
CA PRO A 112 -16.96 -8.67 11.16
C PRO A 112 -18.45 -8.37 11.28
N LEU A 113 -18.83 -7.22 11.88
CA LEU A 113 -20.22 -6.86 12.17
C LEU A 113 -20.82 -6.05 11.03
N GLY A 114 -22.07 -6.32 10.66
CA GLY A 114 -22.82 -5.56 9.65
C GLY A 114 -23.69 -6.45 8.76
N LEU A 115 -24.27 -5.87 7.71
CA LEU A 115 -25.26 -6.49 6.83
C LEU A 115 -24.80 -6.48 5.37
N PRO A 116 -25.08 -7.57 4.63
CA PRO A 116 -25.47 -8.90 5.09
C PRO A 116 -24.37 -9.57 5.94
N VAL A 117 -24.73 -10.30 7.00
CA VAL A 117 -23.75 -10.84 7.98
C VAL A 117 -22.77 -11.83 7.37
N ASN A 118 -23.17 -12.61 6.36
CA ASN A 118 -22.36 -13.66 5.72
C ASN A 118 -21.69 -13.24 4.40
N PHE A 119 -21.66 -11.94 4.09
CA PHE A 119 -21.19 -11.46 2.80
C PHE A 119 -20.10 -10.39 2.96
N LYS A 120 -18.93 -10.67 2.41
CA LYS A 120 -17.80 -9.75 2.24
C LYS A 120 -16.87 -10.31 1.19
N GLU A 121 -17.31 -10.25 -0.04
CA GLU A 121 -16.66 -10.86 -1.18
C GLU A 121 -15.56 -9.98 -1.75
N GLY A 122 -14.60 -10.62 -2.40
CA GLY A 122 -13.55 -9.94 -3.09
C GLY A 122 -12.67 -10.86 -3.91
N MET A 123 -11.51 -10.35 -4.27
CA MET A 123 -10.53 -11.05 -5.06
C MET A 123 -9.16 -11.03 -4.39
N ALA A 124 -8.31 -12.00 -4.74
CA ALA A 124 -6.96 -12.11 -4.22
C ALA A 124 -5.96 -12.54 -5.31
N ILE A 125 -4.72 -12.15 -5.13
CA ILE A 125 -3.56 -12.72 -5.84
C ILE A 125 -2.64 -13.30 -4.77
N LEU A 126 -2.26 -14.55 -4.94
CA LEU A 126 -1.32 -15.26 -4.07
C LEU A 126 -0.07 -15.59 -4.89
N ALA A 127 1.11 -15.52 -4.28
CA ALA A 127 2.35 -15.89 -4.95
C ALA A 127 3.35 -16.49 -3.97
N ARG A 128 4.28 -17.30 -4.50
CA ARG A 128 5.42 -17.79 -3.72
C ARG A 128 6.20 -16.61 -3.12
N PRO A 129 6.67 -16.70 -1.88
CA PRO A 129 7.38 -15.60 -1.21
C PRO A 129 8.59 -15.09 -1.98
N ALA A 130 9.28 -15.96 -2.72
CA ALA A 130 10.43 -15.59 -3.55
C ALA A 130 10.11 -14.58 -4.67
N LEU A 131 8.84 -14.44 -5.08
CA LEU A 131 8.40 -13.49 -6.11
C LEU A 131 8.13 -12.08 -5.55
N ALA A 132 8.21 -11.90 -4.22
CA ALA A 132 8.04 -10.61 -3.54
C ALA A 132 6.79 -9.84 -4.01
N LEU A 133 5.64 -10.52 -4.04
CA LEU A 133 4.35 -9.97 -4.45
C LEU A 133 4.02 -8.72 -3.63
N ARG A 134 3.65 -7.64 -4.32
CA ARG A 134 3.15 -6.40 -3.72
C ARG A 134 1.91 -5.91 -4.45
N ARG A 135 1.01 -5.28 -3.71
CA ARG A 135 -0.10 -4.54 -4.31
C ARG A 135 0.47 -3.35 -5.08
N HIS A 136 0.02 -3.18 -6.34
CA HIS A 136 0.38 -2.04 -7.18
C HIS A 136 -0.75 -1.03 -7.27
N ASP A 137 -1.96 -1.49 -7.59
CA ASP A 137 -3.14 -0.64 -7.70
C ASP A 137 -4.44 -1.44 -7.52
N VAL A 138 -5.57 -0.73 -7.52
CA VAL A 138 -6.92 -1.28 -7.61
C VAL A 138 -7.71 -0.40 -8.55
N TRP A 139 -8.23 -0.98 -9.62
CA TRP A 139 -9.01 -0.24 -10.61
C TRP A 139 -10.49 -0.53 -10.42
N LYS A 140 -11.27 0.51 -10.13
CA LYS A 140 -12.72 0.40 -10.09
C LYS A 140 -13.27 0.51 -11.50
N LEU A 141 -13.84 -0.57 -12.01
CA LEU A 141 -14.37 -0.67 -13.36
C LEU A 141 -15.79 -0.13 -13.45
N SER A 142 -16.65 -0.44 -12.46
CA SER A 142 -18.04 0.02 -12.41
C SER A 142 -18.62 -0.02 -10.99
N GLY A 143 -19.87 0.39 -10.83
CA GLY A 143 -20.63 0.30 -9.57
C GLY A 143 -20.68 1.59 -8.75
N PRO A 144 -21.40 1.59 -7.61
CA PRO A 144 -21.67 2.77 -6.80
C PRO A 144 -20.42 3.32 -6.10
N PHE A 145 -20.48 4.57 -5.70
CA PHE A 145 -19.54 5.12 -4.73
C PHE A 145 -19.66 4.37 -3.39
N GLY A 146 -18.53 4.14 -2.70
CA GLY A 146 -18.56 3.47 -1.41
C GLY A 146 -17.18 3.17 -0.84
N LEU A 147 -17.21 2.51 0.29
CA LEU A 147 -16.10 1.96 1.05
C LEU A 147 -15.97 0.48 0.76
N TYR A 148 -14.78 0.01 0.45
CA TYR A 148 -14.52 -1.37 0.06
C TYR A 148 -13.30 -1.92 0.79
N GLY A 149 -13.21 -1.66 2.10
CA GLY A 149 -12.06 -2.05 2.93
C GLY A 149 -12.34 -3.26 3.83
N ASP A 150 -11.28 -3.90 4.31
CA ASP A 150 -11.37 -5.01 5.26
C ASP A 150 -12.01 -4.61 6.60
N ALA A 151 -11.66 -3.44 7.12
CA ALA A 151 -12.18 -2.95 8.39
C ALA A 151 -13.58 -2.36 8.25
N LEU A 152 -13.88 -1.69 7.12
CA LEU A 152 -15.14 -0.98 6.91
C LEU A 152 -15.60 -1.13 5.47
N THR A 153 -16.85 -1.56 5.27
CA THR A 153 -17.55 -1.48 3.98
C THR A 153 -18.83 -0.67 4.14
N LEU A 154 -19.11 0.19 3.16
CA LEU A 154 -20.36 0.97 3.10
C LEU A 154 -20.67 1.25 1.63
N HIS A 155 -21.53 0.45 1.03
CA HIS A 155 -22.00 0.64 -0.34
C HIS A 155 -23.36 0.00 -0.54
N PHE A 156 -24.09 0.51 -1.53
CA PHE A 156 -25.38 0.01 -1.95
C PHE A 156 -25.31 -0.38 -3.43
N GLY A 157 -25.30 -1.66 -3.68
CA GLY A 157 -25.23 -2.24 -5.03
C GLY A 157 -23.85 -2.81 -5.36
N GLU A 158 -23.83 -3.56 -6.43
CA GLU A 158 -22.67 -4.31 -6.92
C GLU A 158 -21.61 -3.36 -7.51
N ALA A 159 -20.36 -3.56 -7.09
CA ALA A 159 -19.21 -2.90 -7.66
C ALA A 159 -18.25 -3.92 -8.29
N VAL A 160 -17.55 -3.51 -9.35
CA VAL A 160 -16.58 -4.33 -10.07
C VAL A 160 -15.22 -3.66 -10.02
N PHE A 161 -14.22 -4.45 -9.68
CA PHE A 161 -12.83 -3.99 -9.56
C PHE A 161 -11.87 -4.95 -10.27
N SER A 162 -10.67 -4.46 -10.58
CA SER A 162 -9.50 -5.29 -10.85
C SER A 162 -8.46 -5.04 -9.79
N LEU A 163 -7.86 -6.10 -9.26
CA LEU A 163 -6.74 -6.03 -8.32
C LEU A 163 -5.43 -6.15 -9.09
N VAL A 164 -4.55 -5.18 -8.92
CA VAL A 164 -3.26 -5.15 -9.61
C VAL A 164 -2.14 -5.43 -8.63
N GLY A 165 -1.47 -6.56 -8.84
CA GLY A 165 -0.24 -6.94 -8.15
C GLY A 165 0.99 -6.63 -8.98
N ARG A 166 2.14 -6.63 -8.34
CA ARG A 166 3.46 -6.56 -8.97
C ARG A 166 4.39 -7.57 -8.33
N ILE A 167 5.08 -8.34 -9.15
CA ILE A 167 6.20 -9.20 -8.75
C ILE A 167 7.48 -8.72 -9.42
N VAL A 168 8.64 -9.21 -8.97
CA VAL A 168 9.93 -8.91 -9.59
C VAL A 168 10.67 -10.20 -9.84
N VAL A 169 10.98 -10.49 -11.10
CA VAL A 169 11.76 -11.66 -11.52
C VAL A 169 13.00 -11.19 -12.27
N LYS A 170 14.20 -11.56 -11.82
CA LYS A 170 15.48 -11.13 -12.43
C LYS A 170 15.55 -9.60 -12.68
N ASN A 171 15.11 -8.80 -11.72
CA ASN A 171 15.01 -7.33 -11.79
C ASN A 171 13.94 -6.79 -12.77
N THR A 172 13.16 -7.64 -13.41
CA THR A 172 12.06 -7.24 -14.29
C THR A 172 10.77 -7.17 -13.48
N PRO A 173 10.10 -6.01 -13.39
CA PRO A 173 8.76 -5.92 -12.81
C PRO A 173 7.74 -6.54 -13.77
N ILE A 174 6.94 -7.47 -13.28
CA ILE A 174 5.83 -8.08 -13.98
C ILE A 174 4.56 -7.69 -13.25
N TYR A 175 3.58 -7.14 -13.98
CA TYR A 175 2.30 -6.74 -13.41
C TYR A 175 1.28 -7.85 -13.56
N LEU A 176 0.51 -8.07 -12.49
CA LEU A 176 -0.49 -9.11 -12.37
C LEU A 176 -1.86 -8.43 -12.22
N VAL A 177 -2.76 -8.63 -13.16
CA VAL A 177 -4.10 -8.04 -13.16
C VAL A 177 -5.13 -9.13 -12.94
N ASN A 178 -5.75 -9.15 -11.76
CA ASN A 178 -6.86 -10.04 -11.44
C ASN A 178 -8.17 -9.36 -11.82
N VAL A 179 -8.99 -10.03 -12.62
CA VAL A 179 -10.23 -9.51 -13.20
C VAL A 179 -11.41 -10.37 -12.75
N HIS A 180 -12.53 -9.73 -12.41
CA HIS A 180 -13.85 -10.36 -12.29
C HIS A 180 -14.89 -9.35 -12.76
N LEU A 181 -15.45 -9.57 -13.95
CA LEU A 181 -16.43 -8.68 -14.57
C LEU A 181 -17.86 -9.05 -14.15
N VAL A 182 -18.79 -8.14 -14.38
CA VAL A 182 -20.20 -8.37 -14.01
C VAL A 182 -20.76 -9.63 -14.68
N ALA A 183 -21.34 -10.50 -13.85
CA ALA A 183 -22.01 -11.71 -14.30
C ALA A 183 -23.34 -11.38 -14.99
N SER A 184 -23.59 -12.01 -16.14
CA SER A 184 -24.86 -11.99 -16.85
C SER A 184 -24.89 -13.09 -17.88
N PRO A 185 -26.04 -13.70 -18.16
CA PRO A 185 -26.23 -14.50 -19.37
C PRO A 185 -25.82 -13.69 -20.63
N PRO A 186 -25.38 -14.35 -21.67
CA PRO A 186 -24.98 -13.67 -22.91
C PRO A 186 -26.17 -12.97 -23.60
N ASP A 187 -25.88 -11.89 -24.32
CA ASP A 187 -26.86 -11.20 -25.21
C ASP A 187 -26.95 -11.97 -26.54
N GLU A 188 -27.60 -13.13 -26.50
CA GLU A 188 -27.68 -14.05 -27.62
C GLU A 188 -29.14 -14.35 -28.01
N GLU A 189 -29.38 -14.40 -29.33
CA GLU A 189 -30.71 -14.67 -29.89
C GLU A 189 -31.26 -16.03 -29.44
N MET A 190 -30.41 -17.06 -29.35
CA MET A 190 -30.82 -18.40 -28.92
C MET A 190 -31.36 -18.41 -27.47
N LEU A 191 -30.71 -17.69 -26.57
CA LEU A 191 -31.19 -17.52 -25.18
C LEU A 191 -32.57 -16.85 -25.18
N PHE A 192 -32.74 -15.78 -25.93
CA PHE A 192 -34.00 -15.04 -26.00
C PHE A 192 -35.14 -15.85 -26.63
N GLN A 193 -34.85 -16.70 -27.63
CA GLN A 193 -35.81 -17.64 -28.17
C GLN A 193 -36.25 -18.70 -27.15
N ASN A 194 -35.30 -19.23 -26.35
CA ASN A 194 -35.59 -20.17 -25.27
C ASN A 194 -36.44 -19.51 -24.18
N LEU A 195 -36.13 -18.28 -23.81
CA LEU A 195 -36.89 -17.50 -22.83
C LEU A 195 -38.29 -17.10 -23.35
N ALA A 196 -38.47 -16.89 -24.66
CA ALA A 196 -39.76 -16.53 -25.27
C ALA A 196 -40.87 -17.57 -24.98
N ALA A 197 -40.52 -18.83 -24.78
CA ALA A 197 -41.44 -19.88 -24.39
C ALA A 197 -41.80 -19.89 -22.87
N ALA A 198 -41.14 -19.10 -22.02
CA ALA A 198 -41.34 -19.12 -20.59
C ALA A 198 -42.76 -18.62 -20.16
N PRO A 199 -43.36 -17.58 -20.78
CA PRO A 199 -44.75 -17.19 -20.46
C PRO A 199 -45.75 -18.27 -20.78
N GLU A 200 -45.64 -18.96 -21.91
CA GLU A 200 -46.55 -20.04 -22.27
C GLU A 200 -46.48 -21.22 -21.34
N ARG A 201 -45.34 -21.44 -20.69
CA ARG A 201 -45.10 -22.46 -19.67
C ARG A 201 -45.48 -22.01 -18.28
N GLY A 202 -45.96 -20.76 -18.10
CA GLY A 202 -46.32 -20.19 -16.81
C GLY A 202 -45.11 -19.93 -15.88
N ALA A 203 -43.88 -19.89 -16.45
CA ALA A 203 -42.66 -19.65 -15.67
C ALA A 203 -42.44 -18.17 -15.36
N MET A 204 -42.93 -17.27 -16.22
CA MET A 204 -42.92 -15.82 -16.01
C MET A 204 -44.03 -15.17 -16.86
N THR A 205 -44.37 -13.92 -16.56
CA THR A 205 -45.27 -13.12 -17.41
C THR A 205 -44.53 -12.50 -18.61
N ALA A 206 -45.29 -12.05 -19.63
CA ALA A 206 -44.69 -11.34 -20.77
C ALA A 206 -43.98 -10.04 -20.35
N ALA A 207 -44.49 -9.35 -19.32
CA ALA A 207 -43.86 -8.16 -18.76
C ALA A 207 -42.53 -8.49 -18.03
N GLU A 208 -42.49 -9.56 -17.24
CA GLU A 208 -41.27 -10.06 -16.60
C GLU A 208 -40.23 -10.50 -17.65
N LEU A 209 -40.64 -11.16 -18.73
CA LEU A 209 -39.76 -11.51 -19.85
C LEU A 209 -39.11 -10.27 -20.44
N ALA A 210 -39.92 -9.26 -20.82
CA ALA A 210 -39.40 -8.00 -21.38
C ALA A 210 -38.41 -7.31 -20.46
N LEU A 211 -38.69 -7.28 -19.13
CA LEU A 211 -37.79 -6.72 -18.12
C LEU A 211 -36.49 -7.52 -18.04
N THR A 212 -36.56 -8.85 -17.98
CA THR A 212 -35.41 -9.75 -17.94
C THR A 212 -34.50 -9.58 -19.14
N VAL A 213 -35.05 -9.54 -20.37
CA VAL A 213 -34.27 -9.29 -21.58
C VAL A 213 -33.58 -7.91 -21.53
N SER A 214 -34.31 -6.88 -21.07
CA SER A 214 -33.74 -5.54 -20.91
C SER A 214 -32.58 -5.54 -19.87
N GLU A 215 -32.72 -6.27 -18.81
CA GLU A 215 -31.68 -6.40 -17.75
C GLU A 215 -30.44 -7.13 -18.29
N ILE A 216 -30.60 -8.23 -19.03
CA ILE A 216 -29.49 -8.95 -19.67
C ILE A 216 -28.72 -8.00 -20.59
N LYS A 217 -29.43 -7.28 -21.48
CA LYS A 217 -28.80 -6.31 -22.38
C LYS A 217 -28.07 -5.20 -21.63
N ALA A 218 -28.65 -4.67 -20.56
CA ALA A 218 -28.04 -3.63 -19.77
C ALA A 218 -26.76 -4.14 -19.06
N LYS A 219 -26.76 -5.35 -18.51
CA LYS A 219 -25.59 -5.96 -17.87
C LYS A 219 -24.49 -6.25 -18.89
N ASN A 220 -24.78 -6.77 -20.08
CA ASN A 220 -23.80 -6.98 -21.13
C ASN A 220 -23.19 -5.65 -21.62
N ALA A 221 -24.01 -4.60 -21.78
CA ALA A 221 -23.50 -3.26 -22.08
C ALA A 221 -22.60 -2.71 -20.99
N ARG A 222 -22.94 -2.96 -19.71
CA ARG A 222 -22.10 -2.61 -18.55
C ARG A 222 -20.77 -3.37 -18.60
N ARG A 223 -20.76 -4.68 -18.85
CA ARG A 223 -19.55 -5.51 -18.96
C ARG A 223 -18.63 -5.01 -20.08
N LEU A 224 -19.17 -4.63 -21.22
CA LEU A 224 -18.40 -4.01 -22.30
C LEU A 224 -17.77 -2.67 -21.86
N ALA A 225 -18.50 -1.84 -21.10
CA ALA A 225 -17.96 -0.60 -20.54
C ALA A 225 -16.86 -0.87 -19.51
N GLU A 226 -16.98 -1.94 -18.70
CA GLU A 226 -15.97 -2.39 -17.76
C GLU A 226 -14.67 -2.81 -18.47
N VAL A 227 -14.78 -3.55 -19.58
CA VAL A 227 -13.63 -3.90 -20.43
C VAL A 227 -12.95 -2.65 -20.98
N ARG A 228 -13.70 -1.68 -21.50
CA ARG A 228 -13.15 -0.41 -21.98
C ARG A 228 -12.44 0.37 -20.88
N ARG A 229 -12.95 0.29 -19.66
CA ARG A 229 -12.32 0.89 -18.50
C ARG A 229 -11.03 0.15 -18.13
N LEU A 230 -11.04 -1.18 -18.08
CA LEU A 230 -9.88 -2.02 -17.86
C LEU A 230 -8.75 -1.71 -18.85
N VAL A 231 -9.05 -1.68 -20.15
CA VAL A 231 -8.10 -1.33 -21.21
C VAL A 231 -7.48 0.07 -20.99
N ARG A 232 -8.29 1.04 -20.57
CA ARG A 232 -7.83 2.41 -20.28
C ARG A 232 -6.89 2.43 -19.05
N ASP A 233 -7.28 1.73 -17.99
CA ASP A 233 -6.51 1.71 -16.75
C ASP A 233 -5.21 0.90 -16.93
N MET A 234 -5.18 -0.15 -17.76
CA MET A 234 -3.95 -0.84 -18.15
C MET A 234 -2.92 0.07 -18.84
N LYS A 235 -3.36 1.12 -19.55
CA LYS A 235 -2.44 2.11 -20.16
C LYS A 235 -1.74 2.99 -19.13
N THR A 236 -2.13 2.95 -17.85
CA THR A 236 -1.43 3.64 -16.75
C THR A 236 -0.19 2.88 -16.28
N LEU A 237 -0.06 1.61 -16.60
CA LEU A 237 1.15 0.83 -16.32
C LEU A 237 2.33 1.34 -17.15
N PRO A 238 3.57 1.20 -16.68
CA PRO A 238 4.74 1.63 -17.43
C PRO A 238 4.80 0.98 -18.82
N GLN A 239 5.04 1.78 -19.83
CA GLN A 239 5.05 1.33 -21.23
C GLN A 239 6.07 0.20 -21.45
N GLY A 240 5.67 -0.84 -22.15
CA GLY A 240 6.50 -2.01 -22.43
C GLY A 240 6.65 -2.99 -21.27
N SER A 241 5.98 -2.75 -20.13
CA SER A 241 6.01 -3.70 -19.02
C SER A 241 5.28 -5.00 -19.36
N PRO A 242 5.80 -6.15 -18.92
CA PRO A 242 5.09 -7.42 -18.97
C PRO A 242 3.85 -7.37 -18.05
N VAL A 243 2.71 -7.77 -18.61
CA VAL A 243 1.42 -7.82 -17.89
C VAL A 243 0.79 -9.18 -18.10
N ILE A 244 0.45 -9.84 -16.99
CA ILE A 244 -0.34 -11.06 -16.96
C ILE A 244 -1.72 -10.68 -16.46
N ILE A 245 -2.76 -10.97 -17.26
CA ILE A 245 -4.14 -10.66 -16.93
C ILE A 245 -4.87 -11.99 -16.77
N ALA A 246 -5.46 -12.22 -15.61
CA ALA A 246 -6.15 -13.47 -15.34
C ALA A 246 -7.42 -13.24 -14.52
N GLY A 247 -8.41 -14.13 -14.69
CA GLY A 247 -9.63 -14.09 -13.92
C GLY A 247 -10.85 -14.48 -14.71
N ASP A 248 -12.01 -14.25 -14.10
CA ASP A 248 -13.32 -14.45 -14.66
C ASP A 248 -13.80 -13.20 -15.40
N PHE A 249 -13.89 -13.31 -16.71
CA PHE A 249 -14.39 -12.25 -17.58
C PHE A 249 -15.91 -12.30 -17.76
N ASN A 250 -16.57 -13.37 -17.30
CA ASN A 250 -18.00 -13.58 -17.49
C ASN A 250 -18.46 -13.40 -18.95
N ALA A 251 -17.56 -13.66 -19.90
CA ALA A 251 -17.73 -13.41 -21.33
C ALA A 251 -17.01 -14.48 -22.14
N GLU A 252 -17.61 -14.97 -23.21
CA GLU A 252 -17.00 -15.93 -24.10
C GLU A 252 -16.04 -15.27 -25.10
N ARG A 253 -15.11 -16.07 -25.67
CA ARG A 253 -14.05 -15.59 -26.57
C ARG A 253 -14.57 -14.73 -27.72
N GLU A 254 -15.72 -15.13 -28.29
CA GLU A 254 -16.32 -14.46 -29.47
C GLU A 254 -17.28 -13.33 -29.08
N SER A 255 -17.44 -13.03 -27.79
CA SER A 255 -18.27 -11.93 -27.32
C SER A 255 -17.69 -10.56 -27.72
N PRO A 256 -18.51 -9.51 -27.82
CA PRO A 256 -18.04 -8.16 -28.12
C PRO A 256 -16.98 -7.67 -27.09
N GLU A 257 -17.12 -8.05 -25.82
CA GLU A 257 -16.21 -7.70 -24.73
C GLU A 257 -14.80 -8.23 -24.96
N LEU A 258 -14.67 -9.52 -25.25
CA LEU A 258 -13.37 -10.16 -25.42
C LEU A 258 -12.73 -9.78 -26.76
N ARG A 259 -13.51 -9.62 -27.80
CA ARG A 259 -13.00 -9.09 -29.08
C ARG A 259 -12.41 -7.69 -28.91
N GLU A 260 -13.13 -6.79 -28.22
CA GLU A 260 -12.62 -5.44 -27.92
C GLU A 260 -11.38 -5.47 -27.04
N PHE A 261 -11.37 -6.31 -25.99
CA PHE A 261 -10.22 -6.49 -25.12
C PHE A 261 -8.96 -6.90 -25.89
N VAL A 262 -9.04 -7.99 -26.65
CA VAL A 262 -7.92 -8.51 -27.44
C VAL A 262 -7.48 -7.54 -28.52
N ALA A 263 -8.42 -6.94 -29.26
CA ALA A 263 -8.11 -5.96 -30.30
C ALA A 263 -7.40 -4.71 -29.74
N SER A 264 -7.79 -4.26 -28.53
CA SER A 264 -7.25 -3.05 -27.90
C SER A 264 -5.93 -3.25 -27.16
N THR A 265 -5.64 -4.47 -26.70
CA THR A 265 -4.47 -4.79 -25.88
C THR A 265 -3.41 -5.62 -26.60
N GLY A 266 -3.78 -6.30 -27.69
CA GLY A 266 -2.95 -7.31 -28.33
C GLY A 266 -2.65 -8.52 -27.44
N ALA A 267 -3.46 -8.73 -26.38
CA ALA A 267 -3.22 -9.80 -25.41
C ALA A 267 -3.46 -11.18 -26.02
N ALA A 268 -2.55 -12.10 -25.73
CA ALA A 268 -2.56 -13.48 -26.18
C ALA A 268 -3.28 -14.37 -25.17
N ASP A 269 -4.28 -15.11 -25.58
CA ASP A 269 -5.01 -16.10 -24.79
C ASP A 269 -4.20 -17.39 -24.69
N THR A 270 -3.74 -17.75 -23.50
CA THR A 270 -2.85 -18.88 -23.30
C THR A 270 -3.48 -20.22 -23.65
N LEU A 271 -4.76 -20.42 -23.31
CA LEU A 271 -5.47 -21.69 -23.54
C LEU A 271 -5.80 -21.90 -25.03
N ALA A 272 -6.24 -20.86 -25.74
CA ALA A 272 -6.51 -20.95 -27.16
C ALA A 272 -5.28 -21.35 -27.97
N LEU A 273 -4.13 -20.75 -27.66
CA LEU A 273 -2.86 -21.00 -28.36
C LEU A 273 -2.25 -22.37 -28.03
N SER A 274 -2.47 -22.89 -26.83
CA SER A 274 -2.08 -24.26 -26.47
C SER A 274 -2.93 -25.31 -27.21
N GLY A 275 -4.24 -25.07 -27.38
CA GLY A 275 -5.15 -25.94 -28.12
C GLY A 275 -4.81 -26.02 -29.61
N GLU A 276 -4.41 -24.91 -30.23
CA GLU A 276 -3.97 -24.87 -31.62
C GLU A 276 -2.69 -25.66 -31.89
N ARG A 277 -1.82 -25.79 -30.88
CA ARG A 277 -0.56 -26.56 -30.96
C ARG A 277 -0.74 -28.04 -30.67
N ASN A 278 -1.72 -28.41 -29.86
CA ASN A 278 -1.99 -29.77 -29.41
C ASN A 278 -3.37 -30.24 -29.91
N ALA A 279 -3.44 -30.68 -31.15
CA ALA A 279 -4.65 -31.27 -31.75
C ALA A 279 -5.19 -32.52 -31.03
N ALA A 280 -4.53 -32.99 -30.00
CA ALA A 280 -4.93 -34.13 -29.16
C ALA A 280 -5.87 -33.74 -27.99
N ILE A 281 -6.08 -32.45 -27.70
CA ILE A 281 -7.05 -32.02 -26.68
C ILE A 281 -8.44 -32.08 -27.32
N ALA A 282 -9.27 -32.99 -26.84
CA ALA A 282 -10.66 -33.12 -27.33
C ALA A 282 -11.42 -31.80 -27.19
N PRO A 283 -12.23 -31.40 -28.16
CA PRO A 283 -12.94 -30.10 -28.16
C PRO A 283 -13.84 -29.83 -26.95
N GLY A 284 -14.21 -30.86 -26.19
CA GLY A 284 -15.08 -30.73 -25.00
C GLY A 284 -14.38 -30.37 -23.68
N PHE A 285 -13.05 -30.29 -23.64
CA PHE A 285 -12.28 -30.01 -22.40
C PHE A 285 -11.84 -28.54 -22.27
N GLN A 286 -12.49 -27.61 -22.94
CA GLN A 286 -12.11 -26.19 -22.89
C GLN A 286 -13.01 -25.30 -22.04
N PHE A 287 -14.09 -25.84 -21.49
CA PHE A 287 -15.04 -25.07 -20.69
C PHE A 287 -14.52 -24.89 -19.24
N THR A 288 -14.64 -23.67 -18.73
CA THR A 288 -14.32 -23.37 -17.34
C THR A 288 -15.56 -23.34 -16.44
N TRP A 289 -16.74 -23.23 -17.05
CA TRP A 289 -18.05 -23.39 -16.40
C TRP A 289 -18.84 -24.41 -17.20
N ASP A 290 -19.09 -25.58 -16.65
CA ASP A 290 -19.73 -26.69 -17.35
C ASP A 290 -20.76 -27.41 -16.47
N PRO A 291 -22.06 -27.17 -16.70
CA PRO A 291 -23.14 -27.78 -15.91
C PRO A 291 -23.27 -29.28 -16.10
N GLY A 292 -22.74 -29.83 -17.18
CA GLY A 292 -22.74 -31.28 -17.45
C GLY A 292 -21.70 -32.04 -16.63
N LEU A 293 -20.60 -31.38 -16.29
CA LEU A 293 -19.47 -31.97 -15.56
C LEU A 293 -19.37 -31.50 -14.11
N ASN A 294 -19.64 -30.23 -13.84
CA ASN A 294 -19.45 -29.64 -12.51
C ASN A 294 -20.69 -29.78 -11.64
N LYS A 295 -20.62 -30.63 -10.64
CA LYS A 295 -21.73 -30.93 -9.73
C LYS A 295 -22.12 -29.78 -8.80
N ASN A 296 -21.27 -28.76 -8.63
CA ASN A 296 -21.61 -27.58 -7.83
C ASN A 296 -22.57 -26.65 -8.55
N ILE A 297 -22.63 -26.67 -9.89
CA ILE A 297 -23.58 -25.89 -10.69
C ILE A 297 -25.02 -26.37 -10.46
N GLU A 298 -25.25 -27.64 -10.14
CA GLU A 298 -26.57 -28.13 -9.73
C GLU A 298 -27.13 -27.38 -8.51
N TYR A 299 -26.28 -26.91 -7.61
CA TYR A 299 -26.68 -26.09 -6.47
C TYR A 299 -26.95 -24.65 -6.85
N SER A 300 -26.15 -24.05 -7.73
CA SER A 300 -26.29 -22.65 -8.16
C SER A 300 -27.44 -22.47 -9.15
N SER A 301 -27.71 -23.46 -10.01
CA SER A 301 -28.71 -23.39 -11.09
C SER A 301 -30.11 -23.91 -10.71
N ARG A 302 -30.39 -24.22 -9.44
CA ARG A 302 -31.72 -24.69 -9.02
C ARG A 302 -32.80 -23.64 -9.28
N PHE A 303 -33.94 -24.06 -9.79
CA PHE A 303 -35.14 -23.22 -9.97
C PHE A 303 -35.77 -22.73 -8.67
N VAL A 304 -35.25 -23.17 -7.52
CA VAL A 304 -35.72 -22.84 -6.19
C VAL A 304 -34.53 -22.44 -5.35
N ASN A 305 -34.56 -21.27 -4.70
CA ASN A 305 -33.52 -20.86 -3.77
C ASN A 305 -33.46 -21.73 -2.51
N ALA A 306 -32.49 -21.50 -1.61
CA ALA A 306 -32.36 -22.24 -0.36
C ALA A 306 -33.57 -22.09 0.58
N ALA A 307 -34.37 -21.03 0.43
CA ALA A 307 -35.63 -20.84 1.17
C ALA A 307 -36.85 -21.53 0.54
N GLY A 308 -36.69 -22.24 -0.60
CA GLY A 308 -37.77 -22.91 -1.29
C GLY A 308 -38.56 -22.02 -2.26
N GLU A 309 -38.11 -20.78 -2.50
CA GLU A 309 -38.79 -19.86 -3.40
C GLU A 309 -38.36 -20.11 -4.87
N LYS A 310 -39.34 -20.06 -5.79
CA LYS A 310 -39.04 -20.22 -7.23
C LYS A 310 -38.25 -19.05 -7.77
N ARG A 311 -37.19 -19.36 -8.52
CA ARG A 311 -36.39 -18.33 -9.25
C ARG A 311 -37.23 -17.65 -10.31
N ARG A 312 -37.03 -16.34 -10.46
CA ARG A 312 -37.71 -15.48 -11.45
C ARG A 312 -36.70 -14.55 -12.11
N GLY A 313 -37.12 -13.92 -13.20
CA GLY A 313 -36.33 -12.89 -13.85
C GLY A 313 -34.96 -13.41 -14.31
N LEU A 314 -33.90 -12.71 -13.94
CA LEU A 314 -32.54 -13.02 -14.36
C LEU A 314 -32.08 -14.41 -13.89
N ALA A 315 -32.40 -14.81 -12.66
CA ALA A 315 -32.07 -16.13 -12.15
C ALA A 315 -32.74 -17.28 -12.90
N LEU A 316 -33.92 -17.05 -13.49
CA LEU A 316 -34.54 -18.01 -14.39
C LEU A 316 -33.82 -18.03 -15.76
N ALA A 317 -33.38 -16.89 -16.28
CA ALA A 317 -32.61 -16.82 -17.51
C ALA A 317 -31.27 -17.56 -17.38
N GLU A 318 -30.59 -17.41 -16.30
CA GLU A 318 -29.35 -18.15 -15.95
C GLU A 318 -29.62 -19.66 -15.90
N ALA A 319 -30.71 -20.07 -15.26
CA ALA A 319 -31.10 -21.49 -15.19
C ALA A 319 -31.48 -22.09 -16.56
N VAL A 320 -32.10 -21.31 -17.48
CA VAL A 320 -32.38 -21.73 -18.85
C VAL A 320 -31.09 -21.83 -19.67
N ASP A 321 -30.14 -20.93 -19.43
CA ASP A 321 -28.82 -20.90 -20.10
C ASP A 321 -27.90 -22.02 -19.60
N SER A 322 -28.10 -22.53 -18.39
CA SER A 322 -27.22 -23.46 -17.67
C SER A 322 -27.02 -24.84 -18.31
N GLY A 323 -27.64 -25.12 -19.44
CA GLY A 323 -27.41 -26.37 -20.19
C GLY A 323 -26.17 -26.40 -21.09
N ILE A 324 -25.46 -25.29 -21.22
CA ILE A 324 -24.35 -25.11 -22.18
C ILE A 324 -23.05 -24.83 -21.42
N GLY A 325 -22.01 -25.64 -21.64
CA GLY A 325 -20.68 -25.37 -21.15
C GLY A 325 -20.10 -24.08 -21.75
N ARG A 326 -19.44 -23.27 -20.92
CA ARG A 326 -18.89 -21.96 -21.30
C ARG A 326 -17.44 -21.81 -20.88
N ARG A 327 -16.68 -21.09 -21.68
CA ARG A 327 -15.35 -20.65 -21.32
C ARG A 327 -15.38 -19.17 -20.98
N ILE A 328 -15.29 -18.84 -19.70
CA ILE A 328 -15.40 -17.48 -19.16
C ILE A 328 -14.19 -17.07 -18.30
N ASP A 329 -13.34 -18.02 -17.91
CA ASP A 329 -12.10 -17.77 -17.19
C ASP A 329 -10.89 -17.81 -18.14
N TYR A 330 -9.96 -16.87 -17.97
CA TYR A 330 -8.83 -16.68 -18.88
C TYR A 330 -7.54 -16.35 -18.17
N ILE A 331 -6.42 -16.70 -18.84
CA ILE A 331 -5.09 -16.14 -18.59
C ILE A 331 -4.60 -15.52 -19.90
N PHE A 332 -4.43 -14.21 -19.93
CA PHE A 332 -3.91 -13.45 -21.05
C PHE A 332 -2.50 -12.91 -20.76
N LEU A 333 -1.67 -12.86 -21.79
CA LEU A 333 -0.35 -12.24 -21.77
C LEU A 333 -0.34 -11.04 -22.73
N ASN A 334 0.14 -9.87 -22.27
CA ASN A 334 0.25 -8.70 -23.16
C ASN A 334 1.39 -8.85 -24.18
N GLY A 335 1.49 -7.89 -25.11
CA GLY A 335 2.47 -7.92 -26.21
C GLY A 335 3.95 -7.85 -25.80
N ALA A 336 4.28 -7.76 -24.51
CA ALA A 336 5.64 -7.95 -24.01
C ALA A 336 6.09 -9.43 -24.06
N PHE A 337 5.14 -10.35 -24.05
CA PHE A 337 5.38 -11.79 -24.21
C PHE A 337 5.25 -12.19 -25.66
N ARG A 338 5.99 -13.20 -26.09
CA ARG A 338 5.86 -13.83 -27.40
C ARG A 338 4.94 -15.06 -27.29
N LEU A 339 4.30 -15.43 -28.38
CA LEU A 339 3.47 -16.65 -28.43
C LEU A 339 4.23 -17.90 -28.02
N LYS A 340 5.54 -17.99 -28.31
CA LYS A 340 6.38 -19.13 -27.95
C LYS A 340 6.72 -19.19 -26.45
N ASP A 341 6.56 -18.10 -25.72
CA ASP A 341 6.80 -18.04 -24.28
C ASP A 341 5.67 -18.76 -23.51
N ILE A 342 4.53 -19.05 -24.15
CA ILE A 342 3.47 -19.92 -23.62
C ILE A 342 3.90 -21.37 -23.85
N LEU A 343 4.26 -22.06 -22.79
CA LEU A 343 4.74 -23.46 -22.84
C LEU A 343 3.57 -24.45 -22.86
N SER A 344 2.61 -24.24 -21.97
CA SER A 344 1.37 -25.04 -21.90
C SER A 344 0.25 -24.22 -21.26
N SER A 345 -0.99 -24.58 -21.58
CA SER A 345 -2.17 -24.11 -20.86
C SER A 345 -3.30 -25.12 -20.96
N THR A 346 -4.03 -25.33 -19.88
CA THR A 346 -5.14 -26.28 -19.80
C THR A 346 -6.15 -25.88 -18.75
N VAL A 347 -7.37 -26.41 -18.86
CA VAL A 347 -8.35 -26.38 -17.76
C VAL A 347 -7.87 -27.27 -16.63
N ALA A 348 -8.09 -26.86 -15.40
CA ALA A 348 -7.62 -27.52 -14.18
C ALA A 348 -8.65 -27.38 -13.06
N LEU A 349 -8.42 -28.02 -11.91
CA LEU A 349 -9.32 -28.03 -10.75
C LEU A 349 -10.69 -28.67 -11.08
N ASP A 350 -10.72 -29.56 -12.06
CA ASP A 350 -11.88 -30.26 -12.58
C ASP A 350 -12.13 -31.60 -11.85
N SER A 351 -11.26 -31.96 -10.94
CA SER A 351 -11.31 -33.27 -10.26
C SER A 351 -12.24 -33.24 -9.05
N LEU A 352 -12.96 -34.34 -8.86
CA LEU A 352 -13.72 -34.59 -7.63
C LEU A 352 -12.79 -35.06 -6.52
N VAL A 353 -12.69 -34.29 -5.43
CA VAL A 353 -12.02 -34.69 -4.20
C VAL A 353 -13.04 -34.82 -3.10
N SER A 354 -13.09 -35.97 -2.43
CA SER A 354 -14.12 -36.29 -1.43
C SER A 354 -15.55 -36.09 -1.93
N GLY A 355 -15.80 -36.32 -3.23
CA GLY A 355 -17.12 -36.22 -3.86
C GLY A 355 -17.59 -34.78 -4.17
N VAL A 356 -16.71 -33.78 -4.04
CA VAL A 356 -17.01 -32.38 -4.36
C VAL A 356 -15.99 -31.78 -5.32
N HIS A 357 -16.43 -30.90 -6.24
CA HIS A 357 -15.53 -30.03 -6.98
C HIS A 357 -15.07 -28.87 -6.10
N ALA A 358 -13.93 -28.27 -6.43
CA ALA A 358 -13.35 -27.15 -5.68
C ALA A 358 -14.20 -25.87 -5.77
N SER A 359 -14.87 -25.64 -6.88
CA SER A 359 -15.75 -24.50 -7.19
C SER A 359 -16.86 -24.92 -8.13
N ASP A 360 -17.79 -24.04 -8.46
CA ASP A 360 -18.71 -24.17 -9.62
C ASP A 360 -18.00 -23.78 -10.94
N HIS A 361 -16.81 -23.18 -10.86
CA HIS A 361 -15.90 -23.03 -11.98
C HIS A 361 -14.78 -24.08 -11.95
N PHE A 362 -14.21 -24.37 -13.12
CA PHE A 362 -12.91 -24.99 -13.27
C PHE A 362 -11.86 -23.90 -13.48
N GLY A 363 -10.64 -24.13 -12.97
CA GLY A 363 -9.55 -23.17 -13.12
C GLY A 363 -8.87 -23.28 -14.50
N VAL A 364 -8.06 -22.28 -14.82
CA VAL A 364 -7.10 -22.33 -15.93
C VAL A 364 -5.70 -22.28 -15.36
N VAL A 365 -4.86 -23.25 -15.77
CA VAL A 365 -3.43 -23.27 -15.45
C VAL A 365 -2.64 -23.00 -16.74
N ALA A 366 -1.58 -22.17 -16.63
CA ALA A 366 -0.65 -21.90 -17.72
C ALA A 366 0.78 -21.93 -17.22
N GLU A 367 1.70 -22.49 -18.01
CA GLU A 367 3.14 -22.41 -17.79
C GLU A 367 3.76 -21.51 -18.85
N ILE A 368 4.55 -20.52 -18.42
CA ILE A 368 5.16 -19.51 -19.28
C ILE A 368 6.67 -19.42 -19.04
N ASP A 369 7.42 -19.16 -20.11
CA ASP A 369 8.86 -18.88 -20.09
C ASP A 369 9.08 -17.37 -19.91
N LEU A 370 10.01 -16.99 -19.04
CA LEU A 370 10.34 -15.59 -18.75
C LEU A 370 11.65 -15.13 -19.38
N GLY A 371 12.41 -16.01 -20.02
CA GLY A 371 13.73 -15.69 -20.53
C GLY A 371 13.73 -14.45 -21.39
N HIS A 372 12.90 -14.43 -22.44
CA HIS A 372 12.79 -13.27 -23.33
C HIS A 372 12.29 -12.00 -22.61
N VAL A 373 11.27 -12.12 -21.81
CA VAL A 373 10.65 -11.01 -21.10
C VAL A 373 11.64 -10.36 -20.13
N CYS A 374 12.41 -11.17 -19.41
CA CYS A 374 13.45 -10.67 -18.51
C CYS A 374 14.64 -10.03 -19.24
N GLU A 375 14.87 -10.39 -20.52
CA GLU A 375 15.93 -9.78 -21.33
C GLU A 375 15.49 -8.47 -22.00
N THR A 376 14.24 -8.38 -22.44
CA THR A 376 13.75 -7.31 -23.33
C THR A 376 12.85 -6.30 -22.66
N ALA A 377 12.13 -6.69 -21.59
CA ALA A 377 11.29 -5.75 -20.85
C ALA A 377 12.13 -4.60 -20.30
N PRO A 378 11.55 -3.39 -20.15
CA PRO A 378 12.19 -2.32 -19.42
C PRO A 378 12.52 -2.85 -18.03
N GLN A 379 13.74 -3.30 -17.86
CA GLN A 379 14.22 -3.74 -16.57
C GLN A 379 14.07 -2.56 -15.63
N SER A 380 13.47 -2.76 -14.47
CA SER A 380 13.84 -1.93 -13.32
C SER A 380 15.36 -1.92 -13.34
N PRO A 381 16.01 -0.77 -13.45
CA PRO A 381 17.42 -0.75 -13.81
C PRO A 381 18.15 -1.78 -12.97
N PRO A 382 18.91 -2.72 -13.61
CA PRO A 382 19.68 -3.68 -12.85
C PRO A 382 20.58 -2.85 -11.94
N THR A 383 20.90 -3.40 -10.79
CA THR A 383 22.03 -2.94 -9.99
C THR A 383 23.38 -3.21 -10.71
N VAL A 384 23.41 -3.25 -12.04
CA VAL A 384 24.56 -2.96 -12.87
C VAL A 384 24.43 -1.50 -13.22
N VAL A 385 25.10 -0.71 -12.42
CA VAL A 385 25.44 0.67 -12.63
C VAL A 385 25.94 0.84 -14.08
N ARG A 386 25.01 1.05 -15.04
CA ARG A 386 25.38 1.95 -16.13
C ARG A 386 25.67 3.26 -15.43
N PRO A 387 26.83 3.88 -15.62
CA PRO A 387 27.04 5.17 -15.03
C PRO A 387 25.86 6.04 -15.42
N ALA A 388 24.99 6.32 -14.46
CA ALA A 388 23.82 7.16 -14.68
C ALA A 388 24.34 8.42 -15.31
N LYS A 389 23.66 8.99 -16.32
CA LYS A 389 24.04 10.28 -16.86
C LYS A 389 24.17 11.25 -15.69
N PHE A 390 25.19 12.07 -15.69
CA PHE A 390 25.27 13.20 -14.80
C PHE A 390 23.98 14.03 -14.94
N THR A 391 23.22 14.14 -13.87
CA THR A 391 22.03 14.98 -13.80
C THR A 391 22.26 16.07 -12.77
N LYS A 392 21.76 17.26 -13.07
CA LYS A 392 21.80 18.42 -12.18
C LYS A 392 20.42 19.06 -12.16
N ASP A 393 19.88 19.23 -10.97
CA ASP A 393 18.58 19.88 -10.76
C ASP A 393 18.76 21.04 -9.80
N PHE A 394 18.07 22.14 -10.08
CA PHE A 394 18.06 23.35 -9.27
C PHE A 394 16.62 23.72 -8.96
N PHE A 395 16.28 23.78 -7.69
CA PHE A 395 14.93 24.12 -7.25
C PHE A 395 14.97 25.37 -6.37
N PRO A 396 14.31 26.46 -6.77
CA PRO A 396 14.11 27.58 -5.87
C PRO A 396 13.19 27.13 -4.72
N ILE A 397 13.55 27.49 -3.51
CA ILE A 397 12.73 27.27 -2.32
C ILE A 397 11.99 28.56 -2.03
N LEU A 398 10.67 28.53 -2.02
CA LEU A 398 9.81 29.60 -1.55
C LEU A 398 8.78 28.98 -0.61
N MET A 399 8.71 29.46 0.61
CA MET A 399 7.80 28.92 1.61
C MET A 399 7.35 30.02 2.58
N TYR A 400 6.27 29.74 3.26
CA TYR A 400 5.79 30.56 4.37
C TYR A 400 5.41 29.67 5.55
N ASP A 401 5.82 30.09 6.71
CA ASP A 401 5.50 29.41 7.95
C ASP A 401 5.30 30.50 9.04
N THR A 402 4.34 30.28 9.92
CA THR A 402 4.01 31.25 10.98
C THR A 402 5.22 31.51 11.89
N ASP A 403 6.02 30.48 12.15
CA ASP A 403 7.16 30.57 13.06
C ASP A 403 8.35 31.29 12.40
N ILE A 404 8.64 31.04 11.13
CA ILE A 404 9.83 31.54 10.42
C ILE A 404 9.58 32.71 9.46
N GLY A 405 8.31 32.98 9.12
CA GLY A 405 7.93 33.99 8.13
C GLY A 405 8.13 33.52 6.70
N PHE A 406 8.41 34.47 5.78
CA PHE A 406 8.68 34.17 4.37
C PHE A 406 10.11 33.65 4.21
N GLY A 407 10.23 32.43 3.70
CA GLY A 407 11.48 31.75 3.45
C GLY A 407 11.83 31.70 1.96
N TYR A 408 13.11 31.87 1.63
CA TYR A 408 13.63 31.81 0.29
C TYR A 408 14.97 31.07 0.25
N GLY A 409 15.23 30.36 -0.81
CA GLY A 409 16.47 29.58 -0.91
C GLY A 409 16.63 28.85 -2.22
N LEU A 410 17.64 27.99 -2.25
CA LEU A 410 17.98 27.17 -3.39
C LEU A 410 18.29 25.75 -2.90
N LYS A 411 17.68 24.76 -3.53
CA LYS A 411 18.07 23.36 -3.42
C LYS A 411 18.74 22.92 -4.71
N THR A 412 19.95 22.34 -4.60
CA THR A 412 20.71 21.81 -5.74
C THR A 412 20.91 20.33 -5.53
N PHE A 413 20.59 19.54 -6.53
CA PHE A 413 20.78 18.10 -6.52
C PHE A 413 21.66 17.70 -7.72
N LEU A 414 22.79 17.05 -7.44
CA LEU A 414 23.71 16.53 -8.44
C LEU A 414 23.75 15.01 -8.30
N LEU A 415 23.30 14.30 -9.32
CA LEU A 415 23.36 12.85 -9.36
C LEU A 415 24.47 12.40 -10.30
N ASN A 416 25.36 11.55 -9.79
CA ASN A 416 26.41 10.87 -10.54
C ASN A 416 27.46 11.75 -11.22
N PRO A 417 27.92 12.88 -10.63
CA PRO A 417 28.98 13.70 -11.24
C PRO A 417 30.31 12.96 -11.36
N LEU A 418 30.63 12.03 -10.46
CA LEU A 418 31.85 11.21 -10.47
C LEU A 418 31.63 9.86 -11.19
N ARG A 419 30.43 9.59 -11.73
CA ARG A 419 30.06 8.35 -12.44
C ARG A 419 30.14 7.08 -11.60
N ARG A 420 29.88 7.18 -10.28
CA ARG A 420 29.90 6.08 -9.30
C ARG A 420 28.57 5.88 -8.58
N SER A 421 27.48 6.43 -9.14
CA SER A 421 26.12 6.41 -8.57
C SER A 421 25.97 7.20 -7.27
N GLU A 422 26.85 8.16 -7.04
CA GLU A 422 26.79 9.07 -5.90
C GLU A 422 25.84 10.25 -6.17
N SER A 423 25.39 10.87 -5.07
CA SER A 423 24.65 12.13 -5.13
C SER A 423 25.19 13.16 -4.14
N PHE A 424 24.99 14.42 -4.52
CA PHE A 424 25.24 15.60 -3.70
C PHE A 424 23.95 16.41 -3.64
N ASP A 425 23.44 16.65 -2.45
CA ASP A 425 22.30 17.52 -2.17
C ASP A 425 22.79 18.71 -1.35
N LEU A 426 22.58 19.91 -1.87
CA LEU A 426 22.89 21.14 -1.17
C LEU A 426 21.62 21.97 -1.06
N THR A 427 21.25 22.31 0.18
CA THR A 427 20.14 23.22 0.48
C THR A 427 20.70 24.47 1.14
N LEU A 428 20.37 25.63 0.58
CA LEU A 428 20.65 26.95 1.14
C LEU A 428 19.33 27.70 1.32
N PHE A 429 19.00 28.03 2.56
CA PHE A 429 17.73 28.66 2.88
C PHE A 429 17.93 29.81 3.87
N ASN A 430 17.17 30.88 3.66
CA ASN A 430 17.08 32.04 4.57
C ASN A 430 15.60 32.44 4.72
N SER A 431 15.28 33.11 5.80
CA SER A 431 13.92 33.61 6.04
C SER A 431 13.86 35.10 6.37
N SER A 432 12.67 35.68 6.22
CA SER A 432 12.42 37.09 6.55
C SER A 432 12.55 37.38 8.05
N LYS A 433 12.42 36.38 8.90
CA LYS A 433 12.68 36.49 10.37
C LYS A 433 14.14 36.21 10.74
N GLY A 434 15.01 36.01 9.74
CA GLY A 434 16.46 35.86 9.90
C GLY A 434 16.96 34.42 10.10
N GLU A 435 16.08 33.44 9.96
CA GLU A 435 16.51 32.04 10.00
C GLU A 435 17.41 31.70 8.81
N ARG A 436 18.31 30.74 9.05
CA ARG A 436 19.23 30.20 8.07
C ARG A 436 19.27 28.71 8.21
N TRP A 437 19.14 27.96 7.13
CA TRP A 437 19.32 26.53 7.09
C TRP A 437 20.20 26.15 5.93
N TYR A 438 21.37 25.58 6.24
CA TYR A 438 22.34 25.15 5.26
C TYR A 438 22.65 23.68 5.45
N ARG A 439 22.27 22.86 4.47
CA ARG A 439 22.43 21.44 4.55
C ARG A 439 23.18 20.90 3.35
N PHE A 440 24.17 20.06 3.58
CA PHE A 440 24.89 19.31 2.58
C PHE A 440 24.74 17.82 2.86
N VAL A 441 24.38 17.01 1.85
CA VAL A 441 24.32 15.55 1.95
C VAL A 441 25.09 14.97 0.77
N PHE A 442 26.02 14.10 1.07
CA PHE A 442 26.66 13.20 0.12
C PHE A 442 26.17 11.79 0.38
N SER A 443 25.75 11.06 -0.66
CA SER A 443 25.30 9.66 -0.57
C SER A 443 25.98 8.82 -1.64
N TRP A 444 26.43 7.63 -1.25
CA TRP A 444 27.03 6.64 -2.17
C TRP A 444 26.69 5.22 -1.76
N PRO A 445 25.94 4.46 -2.62
CA PRO A 445 25.17 4.97 -3.75
C PRO A 445 24.06 5.95 -3.31
N ASP A 446 23.55 6.71 -4.25
CA ASP A 446 22.50 7.69 -4.02
C ASP A 446 21.32 7.15 -3.23
N PHE A 447 20.83 7.96 -2.28
CA PHE A 447 19.79 7.56 -1.34
C PHE A 447 18.48 7.16 -2.02
N GLU A 448 18.03 7.90 -3.05
CA GLU A 448 16.77 7.59 -3.73
C GLU A 448 16.89 6.31 -4.56
N THR A 449 18.03 6.09 -5.22
CA THR A 449 18.26 4.92 -6.06
C THR A 449 18.31 3.61 -5.29
N ARG A 450 18.63 3.63 -3.99
CA ARG A 450 18.70 2.45 -3.14
C ARG A 450 17.39 2.12 -2.39
N GLN A 451 16.40 3.02 -2.42
CA GLN A 451 15.10 2.78 -1.79
C GLN A 451 14.41 1.52 -2.36
N GLY A 452 13.90 0.66 -1.49
CA GLY A 452 13.22 -0.58 -1.88
C GLY A 452 14.12 -1.61 -2.57
N LYS A 453 15.45 -1.52 -2.41
CA LYS A 453 16.43 -2.46 -2.99
C LYS A 453 17.29 -3.11 -1.92
N ILE A 454 17.87 -4.24 -2.26
CA ILE A 454 18.94 -4.88 -1.49
C ILE A 454 20.26 -4.28 -1.92
N TYR A 455 21.07 -3.84 -0.97
CA TYR A 455 22.42 -3.35 -1.24
C TYR A 455 23.37 -3.74 -0.11
N PRO A 456 24.64 -4.07 -0.44
CA PRO A 456 25.58 -4.59 0.55
C PRO A 456 26.13 -3.51 1.46
N LEU A 457 26.29 -2.31 0.96
CA LEU A 457 26.84 -1.18 1.70
C LEU A 457 26.45 0.14 1.02
N ALA A 458 26.14 1.14 1.85
CA ALA A 458 26.03 2.52 1.42
C ALA A 458 26.67 3.43 2.45
N PHE A 459 27.15 4.59 2.00
CA PHE A 459 27.80 5.59 2.82
C PHE A 459 27.10 6.94 2.66
N ASP A 460 26.81 7.62 3.77
CA ASP A 460 26.21 8.94 3.80
C ASP A 460 27.04 9.88 4.67
N LEU A 461 27.27 11.10 4.19
CA LEU A 461 27.79 12.22 4.96
C LEU A 461 26.74 13.33 4.95
N THR A 462 26.31 13.76 6.11
CA THR A 462 25.40 14.89 6.28
C THR A 462 26.10 15.98 7.11
N VAL A 463 26.06 17.20 6.62
CA VAL A 463 26.40 18.41 7.37
C VAL A 463 25.16 19.28 7.40
N ASP A 464 24.69 19.61 8.59
CA ASP A 464 23.45 20.35 8.78
C ASP A 464 23.68 21.48 9.79
N TYR A 465 23.47 22.72 9.33
CA TYR A 465 23.55 23.93 10.14
C TYR A 465 22.24 24.67 10.05
N ASP A 466 21.71 25.00 11.21
CA ASP A 466 20.50 25.82 11.35
C ASP A 466 20.77 27.00 12.28
N LYS A 467 20.12 28.12 12.02
CA LYS A 467 20.10 29.28 12.89
C LYS A 467 18.67 29.81 13.00
N MET A 468 18.05 29.52 14.11
CA MET A 468 16.70 29.94 14.47
C MET A 468 16.79 31.19 15.37
N ILE A 469 16.61 32.38 14.81
CA ILE A 469 16.80 33.64 15.53
C ILE A 469 15.71 33.89 16.57
N LYS A 470 14.47 33.44 16.30
CA LYS A 470 13.33 33.60 17.19
C LYS A 470 12.75 32.25 17.60
N ASN A 471 13.62 31.36 18.10
CA ASN A 471 13.15 30.12 18.67
C ASN A 471 12.39 30.37 19.99
N ASN A 472 11.38 29.59 20.30
CA ASN A 472 10.53 29.81 21.45
C ASN A 472 10.95 28.88 22.61
N PHE A 473 10.92 29.40 23.83
CA PHE A 473 10.99 28.63 25.04
C PHE A 473 9.85 29.03 25.98
N PHE A 474 9.08 28.05 26.44
CA PHE A 474 7.93 28.24 27.32
C PHE A 474 8.14 27.64 28.72
N GLY A 475 9.32 27.08 28.97
CA GLY A 475 9.64 26.25 30.15
C GLY A 475 9.66 24.76 29.78
N VAL A 476 9.95 23.91 30.74
CA VAL A 476 10.04 22.46 30.61
C VAL A 476 8.74 21.80 31.07
N GLY A 477 8.29 20.77 30.35
CA GLY A 477 7.09 20.00 30.67
C GLY A 477 5.79 20.53 30.07
N ASN A 478 4.72 19.80 30.30
CA ASN A 478 3.37 20.15 29.78
C ASN A 478 2.69 21.25 30.58
N ALA A 479 3.15 21.53 31.80
CA ALA A 479 2.62 22.56 32.67
C ALA A 479 3.16 23.96 32.35
N SER A 480 4.09 24.07 31.40
CA SER A 480 4.63 25.35 30.93
C SER A 480 3.51 26.23 30.36
N ARG A 481 3.51 27.52 30.72
CA ARG A 481 2.45 28.45 30.32
C ARG A 481 2.82 29.15 29.03
N PHE A 482 1.83 29.42 28.21
CA PHE A 482 2.01 30.09 26.91
C PHE A 482 2.52 31.53 27.10
N GLU A 483 2.05 32.21 28.16
CA GLU A 483 2.42 33.57 28.50
C GLU A 483 3.87 33.74 28.95
N ASP A 484 4.50 32.65 29.43
CA ASP A 484 5.90 32.64 29.90
C ASP A 484 6.89 32.49 28.73
N ARG A 485 6.44 32.69 27.48
CA ARG A 485 7.25 32.58 26.28
C ARG A 485 8.42 33.56 26.29
N VAL A 486 9.61 33.01 26.15
CA VAL A 486 10.85 33.75 25.87
C VAL A 486 11.34 33.38 24.47
N GLN A 487 11.83 34.34 23.72
CA GLN A 487 12.46 34.12 22.42
C GLN A 487 13.98 34.20 22.53
N TYR A 488 14.65 33.26 21.89
CA TYR A 488 16.11 33.18 21.92
C TYR A 488 16.64 32.67 20.55
N THR A 489 17.91 32.93 20.27
CA THR A 489 18.58 32.37 19.09
C THR A 489 19.13 31.00 19.42
N ARG A 490 18.85 30.01 18.58
CA ARG A 490 19.36 28.66 18.66
C ARG A 490 20.14 28.30 17.39
N GLU A 491 21.38 27.88 17.53
CA GLU A 491 22.29 27.57 16.42
C GLU A 491 22.84 26.14 16.54
N PRO A 492 22.13 25.10 16.07
CA PRO A 492 22.64 23.75 15.97
C PRO A 492 23.51 23.57 14.71
N LEU A 493 24.63 22.89 14.86
CA LEU A 493 25.46 22.34 13.77
C LEU A 493 25.65 20.85 14.04
N SER A 494 25.41 20.00 13.05
CA SER A 494 25.73 18.59 13.15
C SER A 494 26.50 18.09 11.91
N ILE A 495 27.39 17.12 12.14
CA ILE A 495 28.11 16.37 11.12
C ILE A 495 27.88 14.90 11.41
N GLU A 496 27.28 14.18 10.44
CA GLU A 496 26.94 12.78 10.58
C GLU A 496 27.60 11.96 9.47
N LEU A 497 28.29 10.89 9.87
CA LEU A 497 28.84 9.87 8.99
C LEU A 497 28.08 8.58 9.22
N ALA A 498 27.45 8.02 8.20
CA ALA A 498 26.65 6.81 8.35
C ALA A 498 27.00 5.77 7.30
N VAL A 499 26.91 4.51 7.72
CA VAL A 499 27.00 3.34 6.88
C VAL A 499 25.69 2.57 7.01
N SER A 500 25.12 2.16 5.88
CA SER A 500 23.85 1.43 5.87
C SER A 500 23.88 0.20 4.98
N TRP A 501 22.99 -0.75 5.28
CA TRP A 501 22.81 -2.02 4.58
C TRP A 501 21.32 -2.22 4.28
N GLY A 502 20.99 -2.54 3.03
CA GLY A 502 19.68 -3.01 2.63
C GLY A 502 19.62 -4.53 2.72
N PHE A 503 19.21 -5.06 3.87
CA PHE A 503 19.14 -6.52 4.09
C PHE A 503 18.11 -7.20 3.21
N THR A 504 16.98 -6.52 3.02
CA THR A 504 15.90 -6.93 2.11
C THR A 504 15.39 -5.71 1.37
N MET A 505 14.46 -5.88 0.45
CA MET A 505 13.78 -4.76 -0.22
C MET A 505 12.98 -3.86 0.74
N THR A 506 12.70 -4.36 1.95
CA THR A 506 11.89 -3.68 2.96
C THR A 506 12.66 -3.35 4.24
N THR A 507 13.87 -3.86 4.42
CA THR A 507 14.59 -3.76 5.69
C THR A 507 15.96 -3.15 5.48
N VAL A 508 16.23 -2.06 6.20
CA VAL A 508 17.49 -1.33 6.18
C VAL A 508 18.01 -1.18 7.61
N GLY A 509 19.31 -1.43 7.79
CA GLY A 509 20.03 -1.08 9.01
C GLY A 509 21.06 0.00 8.72
N GLN A 510 21.29 0.89 9.68
CA GLN A 510 22.27 1.96 9.61
C GLN A 510 22.99 2.10 10.94
N ILE A 511 24.27 2.38 10.87
CA ILE A 511 25.09 2.79 12.02
C ILE A 511 25.92 3.99 11.62
N GLY A 512 26.15 4.92 12.55
CA GLY A 512 26.90 6.12 12.23
C GLY A 512 27.54 6.79 13.44
N LEU A 513 28.35 7.78 13.13
CA LEU A 513 28.98 8.69 14.05
C LEU A 513 28.43 10.09 13.84
N LYS A 514 28.16 10.80 14.91
CA LYS A 514 27.67 12.17 14.88
C LYS A 514 28.53 13.05 15.78
N TYR A 515 28.88 14.21 15.29
CA TYR A 515 29.35 15.33 16.07
C TYR A 515 28.28 16.43 16.04
N ALA A 516 27.94 16.99 17.18
CA ALA A 516 26.98 18.08 17.24
C ALA A 516 27.43 19.17 18.23
N THR A 517 27.10 20.40 17.87
CA THR A 517 27.22 21.57 18.75
C THR A 517 25.95 22.40 18.63
N ILE A 518 25.45 22.90 19.75
CA ILE A 518 24.23 23.68 19.85
C ILE A 518 24.51 24.89 20.72
N GLU A 519 24.29 26.09 20.18
CA GLU A 519 24.48 27.33 20.93
C GLU A 519 23.14 28.05 21.10
N ASN A 520 22.82 28.42 22.35
CA ASN A 520 21.65 29.23 22.66
C ASN A 520 22.12 30.59 23.14
N THR A 521 21.62 31.68 22.54
CA THR A 521 21.90 33.08 22.94
C THR A 521 20.59 33.86 23.07
N LEU A 522 20.52 34.76 24.04
CA LEU A 522 19.38 35.64 24.17
C LEU A 522 19.32 36.66 23.01
N LEU A 523 18.15 37.14 22.71
CA LEU A 523 17.97 38.32 21.85
C LEU A 523 18.31 39.58 22.65
N ASP A 524 18.85 40.62 22.00
CA ASP A 524 19.23 41.89 22.62
C ASP A 524 18.03 42.56 23.36
N ASP A 525 16.82 42.39 22.85
CA ASP A 525 15.59 42.89 23.46
C ASP A 525 15.14 42.14 24.74
N GLU A 526 15.68 40.94 24.93
CA GLU A 526 15.38 40.10 26.09
C GLU A 526 16.50 40.17 27.19
N GLU A 527 17.65 40.79 26.87
CA GLU A 527 18.70 41.07 27.85
C GLU A 527 18.22 42.05 28.90
N GLY A 528 18.13 41.59 30.14
CA GLY A 528 17.73 42.42 31.28
C GLY A 528 16.20 42.44 31.55
N SER A 529 15.37 41.72 30.79
CA SER A 529 13.96 41.54 31.12
C SER A 529 13.83 40.76 32.44
N PRO A 530 13.05 41.26 33.43
CA PRO A 530 12.80 40.50 34.65
C PRO A 530 11.87 39.32 34.30
N GLY A 531 12.43 38.14 34.15
CA GLY A 531 11.60 36.96 33.89
C GLY A 531 12.20 35.89 33.00
N ILE A 532 13.51 35.95 32.67
CA ILE A 532 14.17 34.81 32.01
C ILE A 532 14.05 33.61 32.96
N PRO A 533 13.33 32.54 32.51
CA PRO A 533 13.25 31.35 33.36
C PRO A 533 14.65 30.82 33.61
N TYR A 534 15.03 30.62 34.87
CA TYR A 534 16.30 30.01 35.28
C TYR A 534 16.50 28.62 34.63
N SER A 535 15.49 28.07 33.95
CA SER A 535 15.52 26.77 33.30
C SER A 535 15.96 26.82 31.82
N LEU A 536 16.18 27.99 31.19
CA LEU A 536 16.74 28.08 29.84
C LEU A 536 18.26 28.11 29.90
N ASP A 537 18.90 27.05 29.46
CA ASP A 537 20.35 26.96 29.40
C ASP A 537 20.91 27.72 28.19
N LEU A 538 21.79 28.68 28.45
CA LEU A 538 22.49 29.50 27.49
C LEU A 538 23.89 28.97 27.19
N GLY A 539 24.50 29.47 26.11
CA GLY A 539 25.83 29.10 25.68
C GLY A 539 25.87 27.85 24.82
N ARG A 540 27.06 27.32 24.64
CA ARG A 540 27.37 26.24 23.71
C ARG A 540 27.49 24.91 24.38
N VAL A 541 26.81 23.91 23.86
CA VAL A 541 26.90 22.49 24.20
C VAL A 541 27.48 21.73 23.04
N SER A 542 28.40 20.80 23.29
CA SER A 542 29.02 19.96 22.25
C SER A 542 29.09 18.50 22.68
N TYR A 543 28.88 17.59 21.74
CA TYR A 543 29.02 16.15 21.97
C TYR A 543 29.36 15.38 20.72
N ALA A 544 29.90 14.18 20.87
CA ALA A 544 29.95 13.18 19.82
C ALA A 544 29.18 11.96 20.27
N SER A 545 28.54 11.30 19.32
CA SER A 545 27.72 10.12 19.56
C SER A 545 27.88 9.06 18.49
N ILE A 546 27.52 7.82 18.87
CA ILE A 546 27.29 6.72 17.94
C ILE A 546 25.78 6.54 17.86
N PHE A 547 25.26 6.40 16.64
CA PHE A 547 23.83 6.13 16.45
C PHE A 547 23.60 4.89 15.59
N GLY A 548 22.46 4.27 15.77
CA GLY A 548 21.97 3.16 14.98
C GLY A 548 20.50 3.33 14.64
N THR A 549 20.12 2.95 13.43
CA THR A 549 18.72 2.96 12.98
C THR A 549 18.41 1.63 12.31
N PHE A 550 17.27 1.07 12.66
CA PHE A 550 16.68 -0.09 11.98
C PHE A 550 15.32 0.31 11.42
N ARG A 551 15.10 0.07 10.13
CA ARG A 551 13.87 0.44 9.45
C ARG A 551 13.33 -0.72 8.64
N PHE A 552 12.05 -1.03 8.88
CA PHE A 552 11.21 -1.91 8.06
C PHE A 552 10.18 -1.05 7.34
N ASP A 553 10.13 -1.10 6.00
CA ASP A 553 9.30 -0.21 5.18
C ASP A 553 8.65 -0.99 4.04
N THR A 554 7.32 -1.12 4.08
CA THR A 554 6.52 -1.82 3.08
C THR A 554 5.65 -0.88 2.25
N ARG A 555 5.88 0.44 2.31
CA ARG A 555 5.08 1.41 1.56
C ARG A 555 5.15 1.16 0.05
N ASP A 556 4.00 1.37 -0.60
CA ASP A 556 3.86 1.35 -2.05
C ASP A 556 4.61 2.51 -2.74
N SER A 557 4.74 3.65 -2.05
CA SER A 557 5.47 4.83 -2.51
C SER A 557 6.20 5.53 -1.36
N PHE A 558 7.41 6.03 -1.63
CA PHE A 558 8.17 6.83 -0.66
C PHE A 558 7.75 8.31 -0.66
N ILE A 559 7.15 8.80 -1.77
CA ILE A 559 6.78 10.21 -1.94
C ILE A 559 5.37 10.47 -1.43
N HIS A 560 4.40 9.64 -1.85
CA HIS A 560 3.00 9.76 -1.43
C HIS A 560 2.41 8.36 -1.20
N PRO A 561 2.72 7.76 -0.05
CA PRO A 561 2.26 6.42 0.27
C PRO A 561 0.73 6.36 0.38
N SER A 562 0.16 5.30 -0.19
CA SER A 562 -1.26 4.99 -0.08
C SER A 562 -1.51 3.73 0.76
N GLU A 563 -0.54 2.85 0.83
CA GLU A 563 -0.62 1.60 1.61
C GLU A 563 0.76 1.23 2.16
N GLY A 564 0.75 0.46 3.26
CA GLY A 564 1.95 -0.10 3.85
C GLY A 564 2.21 0.34 5.28
N VAL A 565 3.31 -0.16 5.82
CA VAL A 565 3.76 0.07 7.21
C VAL A 565 5.21 0.50 7.19
N VAL A 566 5.56 1.46 8.04
CA VAL A 566 6.95 1.74 8.41
C VAL A 566 7.11 1.47 9.91
N LEU A 567 8.08 0.65 10.26
CA LEU A 567 8.56 0.51 11.63
C LEU A 567 10.01 0.98 11.65
N GLN A 568 10.34 1.92 12.52
CA GLN A 568 11.68 2.44 12.68
C GLN A 568 12.05 2.45 14.17
N ALA A 569 13.23 1.95 14.47
CA ALA A 569 13.83 2.03 15.79
C ALA A 569 15.15 2.79 15.69
N GLU A 570 15.42 3.65 16.66
CA GLU A 570 16.58 4.53 16.71
C GLU A 570 17.26 4.42 18.08
N VAL A 571 18.56 4.40 18.07
CA VAL A 571 19.39 4.46 19.27
C VAL A 571 20.55 5.43 19.04
N GLU A 572 20.83 6.30 19.99
CA GLU A 572 21.99 7.18 19.98
C GLU A 572 22.64 7.13 21.35
N TYR A 573 23.96 7.07 21.40
CA TYR A 573 24.74 7.10 22.63
C TYR A 573 25.88 8.11 22.53
N ALA A 574 25.82 9.16 23.33
CA ALA A 574 26.86 10.15 23.48
C ALA A 574 27.65 9.84 24.75
N PRO A 575 28.85 9.25 24.65
CA PRO A 575 29.67 8.90 25.79
C PRO A 575 30.25 10.15 26.46
N ARG A 576 30.62 10.02 27.73
CA ARG A 576 31.37 11.06 28.46
C ARG A 576 32.78 11.19 27.88
N MET A 577 33.12 12.37 27.39
CA MET A 577 34.44 12.69 26.83
C MET A 577 34.96 13.98 27.51
N GLY A 578 36.27 14.14 27.63
CA GLY A 578 36.85 15.29 28.36
C GLY A 578 36.56 16.67 27.75
N TRP A 579 36.18 16.73 26.47
CA TRP A 579 35.80 17.94 25.75
C TRP A 579 34.26 18.07 25.53
N ALA A 580 33.51 17.00 25.76
CA ALA A 580 32.06 16.99 25.55
C ALA A 580 31.35 17.59 26.78
N SER A 581 30.38 18.48 26.49
CA SER A 581 29.62 19.18 27.52
C SER A 581 28.51 18.29 28.11
N VAL A 582 28.05 17.29 27.35
CA VAL A 582 26.93 16.42 27.74
C VAL A 582 27.18 14.96 27.36
N HIS A 583 26.52 14.08 28.09
CA HIS A 583 26.51 12.64 27.84
C HIS A 583 25.11 12.11 28.07
N PHE A 584 24.62 11.30 27.13
CA PHE A 584 23.27 10.75 27.19
C PHE A 584 23.13 9.47 26.33
N ALA A 585 22.07 8.74 26.58
CA ALA A 585 21.52 7.80 25.62
C ALA A 585 20.14 8.28 25.16
N ARG A 586 19.83 8.08 23.88
CA ARG A 586 18.51 8.36 23.29
C ARG A 586 17.98 7.09 22.67
N LEU A 587 16.72 6.76 22.97
CA LEU A 587 15.96 5.71 22.30
C LEU A 587 14.77 6.33 21.60
N GLY A 588 14.47 5.87 20.40
CA GLY A 588 13.32 6.33 19.63
C GLY A 588 12.67 5.20 18.87
N GLY A 589 11.39 5.36 18.57
CA GLY A 589 10.65 4.44 17.73
C GLY A 589 9.47 5.09 17.04
N TRP A 590 9.22 4.67 15.79
CA TRP A 590 8.17 5.20 14.94
C TRP A 590 7.42 4.08 14.24
N LEU A 591 6.10 4.14 14.30
CA LEU A 591 5.16 3.37 13.50
C LEU A 591 4.46 4.33 12.55
N GLN A 592 4.48 4.03 11.25
CA GLN A 592 3.60 4.69 10.28
C GLN A 592 2.73 3.61 9.63
N TYR A 593 1.47 3.93 9.40
CA TYR A 593 0.50 3.04 8.77
C TYR A 593 -0.29 3.80 7.72
N TYR A 594 -0.40 3.22 6.54
CA TYR A 594 -1.13 3.78 5.41
C TYR A 594 -2.11 2.76 4.88
N THR A 595 -3.34 3.18 4.64
CA THR A 595 -4.37 2.33 4.02
C THR A 595 -5.37 3.16 3.25
N VAL A 596 -5.84 2.63 2.13
CA VAL A 596 -6.95 3.23 1.38
C VAL A 596 -8.25 2.89 2.10
N LEU A 597 -8.98 3.91 2.57
CA LEU A 597 -10.29 3.75 3.22
C LEU A 597 -11.43 3.82 2.21
N PHE A 598 -11.35 4.80 1.28
CA PHE A 598 -12.43 5.10 0.36
C PHE A 598 -11.93 5.09 -1.07
N TYR A 599 -12.80 4.77 -2.00
CA TYR A 599 -12.51 4.92 -3.40
C TYR A 599 -13.36 6.08 -3.99
N PRO A 600 -12.79 7.03 -4.77
CA PRO A 600 -11.41 7.09 -5.22
C PRO A 600 -10.43 7.48 -4.09
N LYS A 601 -9.29 6.85 -4.09
CA LYS A 601 -8.12 6.93 -3.18
C LYS A 601 -8.18 7.95 -2.02
N THR A 602 -9.07 7.73 -1.04
CA THR A 602 -9.00 8.42 0.24
C THR A 602 -8.16 7.58 1.19
N ILE A 603 -7.05 8.11 1.63
CA ILE A 603 -6.01 7.40 2.37
C ILE A 603 -6.09 7.83 3.83
N LEU A 604 -6.14 6.85 4.75
CA LEU A 604 -5.79 7.07 6.15
C LEU A 604 -4.27 6.92 6.27
N ALA A 605 -3.60 8.01 6.66
CA ALA A 605 -2.21 8.01 7.05
C ALA A 605 -2.12 8.23 8.56
N PHE A 606 -1.43 7.35 9.26
CA PHE A 606 -1.27 7.38 10.71
C PHE A 606 0.20 7.26 11.07
N ARG A 607 0.66 8.07 12.03
CA ARG A 607 1.98 7.99 12.65
C ARG A 607 1.84 8.00 14.17
N LEU A 608 2.53 7.08 14.82
CA LEU A 608 2.71 7.03 16.26
C LEU A 608 4.19 6.82 16.54
N GLY A 609 4.73 7.54 17.47
CA GLY A 609 6.10 7.31 17.91
C GLY A 609 6.52 8.27 19.00
N GLY A 610 7.75 8.10 19.44
CA GLY A 610 8.33 8.92 20.47
C GLY A 610 9.81 8.66 20.64
N GLN A 611 10.39 9.50 21.45
CA GLN A 611 11.80 9.40 21.87
C GLN A 611 11.92 9.61 23.36
N SER A 612 12.98 9.07 23.95
CA SER A 612 13.33 9.28 25.35
C SER A 612 14.82 9.43 25.50
N LEU A 613 15.22 10.41 26.29
CA LEU A 613 16.58 10.67 26.72
C LEU A 613 16.85 10.05 28.11
N PHE A 614 18.06 9.57 28.28
CA PHE A 614 18.57 9.03 29.52
C PHE A 614 19.92 9.71 29.81
N GLY A 615 19.99 10.47 30.85
CA GLY A 615 21.17 11.24 31.29
C GLY A 615 20.87 12.01 32.56
N GLU A 616 21.91 12.52 33.23
CA GLU A 616 21.80 13.35 34.41
C GLU A 616 22.05 14.80 34.01
N ASP A 617 21.29 15.74 34.57
CA ASP A 617 21.44 17.19 34.38
C ASP A 617 21.58 17.63 32.93
N LEU A 618 20.70 17.11 32.06
CA LEU A 618 20.72 17.42 30.62
C LEU A 618 20.21 18.84 30.37
N PRO A 619 21.02 19.70 29.71
CA PRO A 619 20.63 21.06 29.41
C PRO A 619 19.52 21.11 28.34
N THR A 620 18.78 22.23 28.31
CA THR A 620 17.64 22.45 27.40
C THR A 620 18.00 22.31 25.91
N GLN A 621 19.27 22.51 25.54
CA GLN A 621 19.76 22.35 24.18
C GLN A 621 19.56 20.93 23.62
N VAL A 622 19.52 19.89 24.47
CA VAL A 622 19.40 18.49 24.03
C VAL A 622 18.02 17.89 24.30
N LEU A 623 17.16 18.57 25.04
CA LEU A 623 15.81 18.08 25.34
C LEU A 623 14.97 17.91 24.07
N LEU A 624 13.93 17.10 24.17
CA LEU A 624 13.08 16.69 23.05
C LEU A 624 11.86 17.62 22.91
N PRO A 625 11.73 18.35 21.78
CA PRO A 625 10.64 19.28 21.59
C PRO A 625 9.40 18.64 20.96
N LEU A 626 8.22 19.20 21.26
CA LEU A 626 6.98 19.05 20.51
C LEU A 626 6.39 20.43 20.21
N GLY A 627 5.89 20.60 19.00
CA GLY A 627 5.31 21.83 18.45
C GLY A 627 5.80 22.08 17.03
N GLY A 628 5.13 22.97 16.32
CA GLY A 628 5.48 23.37 14.97
C GLY A 628 5.06 22.40 13.86
N ASN A 629 5.52 22.68 12.66
CA ASN A 629 5.04 22.09 11.41
C ASN A 629 5.35 20.61 11.19
N LYS A 630 6.28 20.03 11.95
CA LYS A 630 6.76 18.63 11.79
C LYS A 630 6.17 17.67 12.82
N THR A 631 5.59 18.20 13.90
CA THR A 631 5.11 17.39 15.02
C THR A 631 3.67 17.70 15.38
N LEU A 632 3.39 18.81 16.05
CA LEU A 632 2.09 19.19 16.60
C LEU A 632 1.65 20.54 15.99
N ARG A 633 1.12 20.48 14.77
CA ARG A 633 0.64 21.67 14.04
C ARG A 633 -0.43 22.40 14.85
N GLY A 634 -0.42 23.75 14.84
CA GLY A 634 -1.29 24.57 15.66
C GLY A 634 -0.72 24.91 17.04
N SER A 635 0.33 24.22 17.48
CA SER A 635 1.18 24.66 18.59
C SER A 635 2.43 25.34 18.03
N PRO A 636 2.90 26.44 18.60
CA PRO A 636 4.16 27.06 18.19
C PRO A 636 5.34 26.08 18.20
N GLN A 637 6.38 26.42 17.42
CA GLN A 637 7.63 25.66 17.43
C GLN A 637 8.16 25.52 18.88
N ASP A 638 8.53 24.30 19.26
CA ASP A 638 9.08 23.94 20.58
C ASP A 638 8.18 24.31 21.77
N ARG A 639 6.84 24.28 21.58
CA ARG A 639 5.87 24.62 22.64
C ARG A 639 6.02 23.79 23.91
N PHE A 640 6.35 22.52 23.77
CA PHE A 640 6.60 21.59 24.87
C PHE A 640 7.99 20.99 24.74
N LEU A 641 8.71 20.91 25.84
CA LEU A 641 10.10 20.46 25.88
C LEU A 641 10.31 19.60 27.11
N ASP A 642 10.83 18.37 26.95
CA ASP A 642 11.15 17.49 28.09
C ASP A 642 12.09 16.36 27.64
N MET A 643 12.42 15.42 28.55
CA MET A 643 13.30 14.29 28.28
C MET A 643 12.64 13.17 27.48
N SER A 644 11.33 13.08 27.47
CA SER A 644 10.58 12.08 26.72
C SER A 644 9.37 12.70 26.04
N HIS A 645 9.02 12.21 24.86
CA HIS A 645 7.77 12.58 24.21
C HIS A 645 7.12 11.40 23.47
N ILE A 646 5.82 11.48 23.33
CA ILE A 646 5.05 10.66 22.38
C ILE A 646 4.24 11.60 21.49
N LEU A 647 4.22 11.28 20.21
CA LEU A 647 3.52 12.02 19.15
C LEU A 647 2.65 11.07 18.37
N MET A 648 1.44 11.51 18.07
CA MET A 648 0.49 10.84 17.17
C MET A 648 0.01 11.84 16.13
N ASN A 649 0.04 11.45 14.85
CA ASN A 649 -0.58 12.20 13.76
C ASN A 649 -1.50 11.27 12.98
N ALA A 650 -2.71 11.71 12.70
CA ALA A 650 -3.64 11.02 11.84
C ALA A 650 -4.14 11.99 10.76
N GLU A 651 -4.02 11.58 9.50
CA GLU A 651 -4.48 12.36 8.35
C GLU A 651 -5.40 11.52 7.47
N LEU A 652 -6.56 12.07 7.11
CA LEU A 652 -7.39 11.59 6.03
C LEU A 652 -7.04 12.41 4.78
N ARG A 653 -6.36 11.78 3.82
CA ARG A 653 -5.90 12.38 2.55
C ARG A 653 -6.84 11.98 1.43
N PHE A 654 -7.42 12.93 0.71
CA PHE A 654 -8.41 12.66 -0.33
C PHE A 654 -8.18 13.53 -1.57
N PRO A 655 -8.47 13.01 -2.78
CA PRO A 655 -8.38 13.79 -4.01
C PRO A 655 -9.50 14.83 -4.08
N ILE A 656 -9.20 16.02 -4.61
CA ILE A 656 -10.18 17.07 -4.91
C ILE A 656 -10.37 17.14 -6.42
N ILE A 657 -9.35 17.55 -7.16
CA ILE A 657 -9.39 17.66 -8.62
C ILE A 657 -7.96 17.59 -9.18
N TRP A 658 -7.76 16.85 -10.26
CA TRP A 658 -6.49 16.68 -10.96
C TRP A 658 -5.35 16.28 -10.00
N ARG A 659 -4.38 17.16 -9.74
CA ARG A 659 -3.25 16.96 -8.82
C ARG A 659 -3.47 17.57 -7.44
N LEU A 660 -4.63 18.17 -7.19
CA LEU A 660 -4.97 18.78 -5.93
C LEU A 660 -5.70 17.78 -5.03
N GLY A 661 -5.22 17.60 -3.83
CA GLY A 661 -5.86 16.85 -2.76
C GLY A 661 -6.09 17.66 -1.51
N GLY A 662 -6.99 17.19 -0.67
CA GLY A 662 -7.30 17.72 0.64
C GLY A 662 -6.79 16.82 1.76
N VAL A 663 -6.60 17.40 2.92
CA VAL A 663 -6.27 16.71 4.16
C VAL A 663 -7.13 17.22 5.29
N ILE A 664 -7.68 16.33 6.09
CA ILE A 664 -8.26 16.60 7.40
C ILE A 664 -7.52 15.69 8.39
N GLY A 665 -7.10 16.21 9.51
CA GLY A 665 -6.33 15.42 10.45
C GLY A 665 -6.37 15.92 11.88
N VAL A 666 -5.66 15.22 12.72
CA VAL A 666 -5.40 15.58 14.12
C VAL A 666 -3.96 15.22 14.48
N ASP A 667 -3.29 16.14 15.13
CA ASP A 667 -2.00 15.94 15.73
C ASP A 667 -2.16 15.93 17.25
N ALA A 668 -1.63 14.92 17.93
CA ALA A 668 -1.69 14.83 19.37
C ALA A 668 -0.33 14.45 19.96
N GLY A 669 0.03 15.01 21.10
CA GLY A 669 1.29 14.71 21.73
C GLY A 669 1.36 15.17 23.19
N LYS A 670 2.36 14.65 23.87
CA LYS A 670 2.69 14.97 25.26
C LYS A 670 4.16 14.71 25.53
N VAL A 671 4.73 15.44 26.47
CA VAL A 671 6.12 15.26 26.94
C VAL A 671 6.15 14.80 28.41
N TRP A 672 7.22 14.18 28.83
CA TRP A 672 7.42 13.69 30.21
C TRP A 672 8.89 13.78 30.64
N PRO A 673 9.16 13.97 31.93
CA PRO A 673 10.54 13.98 32.44
C PRO A 673 11.22 12.60 32.36
N SER A 674 10.46 11.50 32.33
CA SER A 674 11.01 10.16 32.11
C SER A 674 9.97 9.19 31.55
N LEU A 675 10.42 8.04 31.05
CA LEU A 675 9.50 6.95 30.63
C LEU A 675 8.70 6.38 31.82
N GLY A 676 9.19 6.51 33.05
CA GLY A 676 8.47 6.07 34.25
C GLY A 676 7.28 6.93 34.61
N ASP A 677 7.22 8.16 34.09
CA ASP A 677 6.16 9.15 34.38
C ASP A 677 5.05 9.14 33.29
N LEU A 678 5.07 8.19 32.37
CA LEU A 678 4.06 8.07 31.29
C LEU A 678 2.66 7.96 31.87
N ASP A 679 1.78 8.87 31.44
CA ASP A 679 0.35 8.83 31.72
C ASP A 679 -0.46 9.17 30.45
N PHE A 680 -1.73 8.81 30.44
CA PHE A 680 -2.62 9.03 29.30
C PHE A 680 -3.54 10.25 29.47
N ARG A 681 -3.34 11.08 30.50
CA ARG A 681 -4.14 12.28 30.76
C ARG A 681 -3.43 13.54 30.24
N GLY A 682 -4.23 14.56 29.89
CA GLY A 682 -3.69 15.88 29.57
C GLY A 682 -2.88 15.96 28.27
N TRP A 683 -3.22 15.16 27.26
CA TRP A 683 -2.65 15.28 25.92
C TRP A 683 -3.09 16.56 25.25
N THR A 684 -2.19 17.21 24.52
CA THR A 684 -2.55 18.28 23.58
C THR A 684 -2.95 17.62 22.26
N ALA A 685 -4.12 18.02 21.74
CA ALA A 685 -4.65 17.55 20.47
C ALA A 685 -5.14 18.72 19.63
N ASN A 686 -4.61 18.87 18.42
CA ASN A 686 -4.87 19.97 17.50
C ASN A 686 -5.48 19.43 16.21
N PRO A 687 -6.71 19.80 15.85
CA PRO A 687 -7.27 19.57 14.53
C PRO A 687 -6.45 20.27 13.45
N THR A 688 -6.36 19.64 12.27
CA THR A 688 -5.61 20.16 11.14
C THR A 688 -6.41 20.02 9.86
N VAL A 689 -6.28 21.00 8.97
CA VAL A 689 -6.80 20.93 7.60
C VAL A 689 -5.71 21.35 6.64
N GLY A 690 -5.71 20.83 5.43
CA GLY A 690 -4.66 21.17 4.49
C GLY A 690 -4.96 20.82 3.05
N LEU A 691 -4.13 21.36 2.17
CA LEU A 691 -4.12 21.08 0.75
C LEU A 691 -2.81 20.38 0.38
N ARG A 692 -2.88 19.52 -0.63
CA ARG A 692 -1.73 18.82 -1.19
C ARG A 692 -1.73 19.00 -2.70
N PHE A 693 -0.63 19.46 -3.25
CA PHE A 693 -0.41 19.49 -4.68
C PHE A 693 0.63 18.41 -5.05
N TYR A 694 0.18 17.38 -5.75
CA TYR A 694 0.99 16.21 -6.07
C TYR A 694 1.80 16.43 -7.35
N MET A 695 3.13 16.51 -7.20
CA MET A 695 4.08 16.49 -8.31
C MET A 695 4.59 15.06 -8.54
N SER A 696 5.29 14.82 -9.63
CA SER A 696 5.87 13.50 -9.92
C SER A 696 6.97 13.08 -8.94
N THR A 697 7.70 14.04 -8.39
CA THR A 697 8.89 13.84 -7.55
C THR A 697 8.75 14.34 -6.11
N PHE A 698 7.73 15.15 -5.83
CA PHE A 698 7.47 15.67 -4.48
C PHE A 698 6.01 16.11 -4.33
N VAL A 699 5.63 16.44 -3.11
CA VAL A 699 4.31 16.98 -2.76
C VAL A 699 4.51 18.39 -2.18
N VAL A 700 3.72 19.35 -2.63
CA VAL A 700 3.61 20.66 -1.98
C VAL A 700 2.44 20.61 -1.00
N ARG A 701 2.66 21.00 0.23
CA ARG A 701 1.61 21.02 1.26
C ARG A 701 1.37 22.44 1.78
N MET A 702 0.10 22.71 2.05
CA MET A 702 -0.34 23.88 2.81
C MET A 702 -1.27 23.39 3.93
N ASP A 703 -0.90 23.62 5.16
CA ASP A 703 -1.63 23.16 6.35
C ASP A 703 -2.03 24.33 7.24
N VAL A 704 -3.20 24.20 7.85
CA VAL A 704 -3.64 25.01 8.98
C VAL A 704 -3.83 24.09 10.17
N GLY A 705 -3.11 24.35 11.24
CA GLY A 705 -3.26 23.67 12.52
C GLY A 705 -3.99 24.58 13.51
N LEU A 706 -5.02 24.04 14.16
CA LEU A 706 -5.87 24.77 15.09
C LEU A 706 -5.55 24.34 16.53
N GLY A 707 -4.69 25.06 17.20
CA GLY A 707 -4.38 24.86 18.60
C GLY A 707 -5.24 25.71 19.53
N ARG A 708 -5.27 25.38 20.82
CA ARG A 708 -5.98 26.19 21.84
C ARG A 708 -5.31 27.53 22.07
N GLU A 709 -3.99 27.61 21.93
CA GLU A 709 -3.16 28.79 22.23
C GLU A 709 -2.80 29.58 20.97
N ALA A 710 -2.72 28.90 19.82
CA ALA A 710 -2.34 29.53 18.56
C ALA A 710 -2.94 28.79 17.36
N THR A 711 -2.98 29.46 16.22
CA THR A 711 -3.26 28.86 14.90
C THR A 711 -2.00 28.98 14.05
N GLY A 712 -1.53 27.85 13.52
CA GLY A 712 -0.36 27.79 12.65
C GLY A 712 -0.76 27.65 11.18
N LEU A 713 -0.13 28.42 10.30
CA LEU A 713 -0.22 28.28 8.84
C LEU A 713 1.14 27.86 8.30
N TYR A 714 1.18 26.74 7.60
CA TYR A 714 2.41 26.12 7.13
C TYR A 714 2.34 25.86 5.63
N PHE A 715 3.33 26.30 4.90
CA PHE A 715 3.54 25.96 3.48
C PHE A 715 4.90 25.30 3.32
N ASN A 716 4.92 24.02 2.93
CA ASN A 716 6.15 23.23 2.93
C ASN A 716 6.13 22.12 1.85
N PHE A 717 7.21 21.38 1.73
CA PHE A 717 7.37 20.25 0.82
C PHE A 717 7.28 18.91 1.54
N GLY A 718 6.74 17.90 0.86
CA GLY A 718 6.49 16.57 1.41
C GLY A 718 5.24 16.49 2.30
N HIS A 719 4.90 15.27 2.65
CA HIS A 719 3.94 15.04 3.74
C HIS A 719 4.60 15.31 5.09
N ILE A 720 3.81 15.39 6.16
CA ILE A 720 4.36 15.56 7.52
C ILE A 720 5.11 14.28 7.97
N PHE A 721 4.74 13.11 7.41
CA PHE A 721 5.38 11.82 7.64
C PHE A 721 5.15 10.87 6.46
#